data_35bc4613569082e98528bff00b4a5fb9
#
_entry.id   35bc4613569082e98528bff00b4a5fb9
#
_cell.length_a   1.000
_cell.length_b   1.000
_cell.length_c   1.000
_cell.angle_alpha   90.00
_cell.angle_beta   90.00
_cell.angle_gamma   90.00
#
_symmetry.space_group_name_H-M   'P 1'
#
loop_
_entity.id
_entity.type
_entity.pdbx_description
1 polymer ?
#
loop_
_entity_poly.entity_id
_entity_poly.type
_entity_poly.pdbx_seq_one_letter_code
_entity_poly.pdbx_strand_id
1 'polypeptide(L)'
;MYEQYSSQEFEEKYTYSGNLGAFWTPEKTTFRLWAPTAGAVSIRLYRSGDPGADDLLAQLRMQPDVCGTWTAERFGNLNGIYYTYLVTVDGQTREVCDPYARTTGVNGCRGMILDLASVNPPQWDTDADPHAGKSITDAVIYELHVRDLSSAPSAHIAHKGKFLGLTETGTKTRGGHPTGLDHIKALGITHVHLLPMYDFGFTDESRRHPQYNWGYDPVNYNVPEGSYATDPFHGAVRVAEVKQMVKALHDNGLSAVMDVVYNHVYDAGAFCINQIVPGYFSRISSDGKYSNGSFCGNDTASERSMVRKYIVDSVCYWADEYHMDGFRFDIASLIDTVTINEIMAAVHQKHPNVIFYGEGWDMRTELTKPGVQLAVQTNSAMVPGFGFFSDTIRDLLRGTTFESTAPGFVAGAVVSKEALEACFMGMPSWAAQPDQCVNYASCHDNTTLFDRIALTAPDAPVESRIRMNNLAAAFYMLSQGVPFLQAGEEMLRTKPGKHGGFDDNSYRSPDSVNSLKWATLDKPEYQDVLSYYKGLIAFRKAHVALRLSTREDVQRCVHPVYCENEHCVAFRIDEPEGEIFAVFNADAQPVSVSLPDGHWNVNIRDSRAGTETMETVSGTVSVSPISAMVLTRRKAIEVVAGLIWDKDKFLICQRPENKARGLLWEFPGGKVEAGETLPQALQRECMEELAVKLDVRDRFMQVEHKYPDIFIRLTLFHCVISEGVPQALEHNALRWIHPCETKNFTFCPADADILKEIDRVYGGSKPL
;
A
#
# COMPACT_ATOMS: atom_id res chain seq x y z
N MET A 1 27.84 26.22 20.66
CA MET A 1 28.52 26.39 19.34
C MET A 1 27.54 26.15 18.19
N TYR A 2 26.61 25.18 18.29
CA TYR A 2 25.68 24.82 17.19
C TYR A 2 24.30 25.46 17.29
N GLU A 3 23.96 26.14 18.40
CA GLU A 3 22.69 26.85 18.62
C GLU A 3 22.40 27.93 17.55
N GLN A 4 23.46 28.55 17.03
CA GLN A 4 23.34 29.53 15.94
C GLN A 4 22.60 28.98 14.72
N TYR A 5 22.72 27.70 14.39
CA TYR A 5 22.10 27.08 13.23
C TYR A 5 20.57 27.00 13.27
N SER A 6 20.00 27.12 14.47
CA SER A 6 18.56 27.15 14.66
C SER A 6 18.02 28.57 14.91
N SER A 7 18.90 29.61 14.84
CA SER A 7 18.50 31.00 14.97
C SER A 7 17.78 31.50 13.71
N GLN A 8 16.82 32.41 13.91
CA GLN A 8 16.10 33.03 12.80
C GLN A 8 17.08 33.78 11.87
N GLU A 9 18.10 34.44 12.43
CA GLU A 9 19.11 35.16 11.65
C GLU A 9 19.87 34.24 10.69
N PHE A 10 20.28 33.04 11.15
CA PHE A 10 20.97 32.06 10.30
C PHE A 10 20.05 31.56 9.20
N GLU A 11 18.82 31.20 9.55
CA GLU A 11 17.80 30.72 8.61
C GLU A 11 17.50 31.76 7.51
N GLU A 12 17.23 33.02 7.89
CA GLU A 12 16.94 34.08 6.93
C GLU A 12 18.13 34.38 6.00
N LYS A 13 19.36 34.30 6.52
CA LYS A 13 20.57 34.60 5.75
C LYS A 13 21.00 33.49 4.81
N TYR A 14 20.82 32.24 5.20
CA TYR A 14 21.45 31.11 4.51
C TYR A 14 20.46 30.10 3.90
N THR A 15 19.15 30.25 4.09
CA THR A 15 18.17 29.42 3.38
C THR A 15 18.21 29.71 1.88
N TYR A 16 18.43 28.68 1.10
CA TYR A 16 18.51 28.73 -0.36
C TYR A 16 17.43 27.85 -0.98
N SER A 17 16.56 28.44 -1.79
CA SER A 17 15.43 27.71 -2.43
C SER A 17 15.73 27.16 -3.82
N GLY A 18 16.89 27.52 -4.40
CA GLY A 18 17.27 27.05 -5.73
C GLY A 18 17.88 25.65 -5.75
N ASN A 19 18.24 25.18 -6.92
CA ASN A 19 18.81 23.86 -7.14
C ASN A 19 20.27 23.77 -6.68
N LEU A 20 20.64 22.64 -6.08
CA LEU A 20 21.98 22.30 -5.61
C LEU A 20 22.48 21.03 -6.31
N GLY A 21 23.81 20.89 -6.42
CA GLY A 21 24.47 19.76 -7.07
C GLY A 21 25.14 20.12 -8.40
N ALA A 22 25.35 19.12 -9.25
CA ALA A 22 25.94 19.24 -10.58
C ALA A 22 24.87 19.18 -11.67
N PHE A 23 24.81 20.21 -12.52
CA PHE A 23 23.85 20.31 -13.64
C PHE A 23 24.60 20.22 -14.96
N TRP A 24 24.45 19.10 -15.63
CA TRP A 24 25.10 18.80 -16.88
C TRP A 24 24.27 19.26 -18.09
N THR A 25 24.96 19.79 -19.09
CA THR A 25 24.53 19.88 -20.49
C THR A 25 25.69 19.45 -21.39
N PRO A 26 25.47 19.16 -22.68
CA PRO A 26 26.55 18.83 -23.60
C PRO A 26 27.64 19.91 -23.71
N GLU A 27 27.29 21.18 -23.46
CA GLU A 27 28.19 22.34 -23.61
C GLU A 27 28.94 22.64 -22.33
N LYS A 28 28.33 22.44 -21.16
CA LYS A 28 28.92 22.76 -19.86
C LYS A 28 28.25 21.99 -18.70
N THR A 29 28.97 21.91 -17.59
CA THR A 29 28.44 21.57 -16.28
C THR A 29 28.51 22.69 -15.31
N THR A 30 27.43 23.01 -14.64
CA THR A 30 27.36 24.03 -13.56
C THR A 30 27.26 23.26 -12.22
N PHE A 31 28.10 23.65 -11.27
CA PHE A 31 28.16 23.10 -9.92
C PHE A 31 27.67 24.13 -8.92
N ARG A 32 26.86 23.75 -7.98
CA ARG A 32 26.40 24.59 -6.86
C ARG A 32 26.37 23.79 -5.56
N LEU A 33 27.14 24.28 -4.58
CA LEU A 33 27.22 23.68 -3.26
C LEU A 33 26.77 24.69 -2.20
N TRP A 34 25.94 24.26 -1.26
CA TRP A 34 25.61 25.06 -0.07
C TRP A 34 26.64 24.80 1.03
N ALA A 35 27.46 25.79 1.34
CA ALA A 35 28.54 25.73 2.32
C ALA A 35 28.75 27.07 3.01
N PRO A 36 27.78 27.57 3.83
CA PRO A 36 27.76 28.93 4.37
C PRO A 36 28.92 29.24 5.32
N THR A 37 29.53 28.24 5.90
CA THR A 37 30.64 28.36 6.85
C THR A 37 32.03 28.13 6.21
N ALA A 38 32.06 27.80 4.91
CA ALA A 38 33.30 27.52 4.22
C ALA A 38 34.09 28.80 3.92
N GLY A 39 35.40 28.74 4.16
CA GLY A 39 36.36 29.82 3.75
C GLY A 39 36.86 29.61 2.32
N ALA A 40 36.83 28.41 1.79
CA ALA A 40 37.18 28.08 0.41
C ALA A 40 36.52 26.77 -0.03
N VAL A 41 36.12 26.72 -1.32
CA VAL A 41 35.59 25.51 -1.95
C VAL A 41 36.25 25.33 -3.32
N SER A 42 36.61 24.08 -3.65
CA SER A 42 37.08 23.64 -4.97
C SER A 42 36.44 22.34 -5.37
N ILE A 43 36.37 22.07 -6.67
CA ILE A 43 35.94 20.82 -7.26
C ILE A 43 37.17 20.08 -7.75
N ARG A 44 37.27 18.78 -7.49
CA ARG A 44 38.20 17.86 -8.16
C ARG A 44 37.43 17.01 -9.17
N LEU A 45 37.99 16.89 -10.37
CA LEU A 45 37.46 16.05 -11.44
C LEU A 45 38.37 14.84 -11.63
N TYR A 46 37.77 13.64 -11.75
CA TYR A 46 38.48 12.39 -11.87
C TYR A 46 37.99 11.60 -13.08
N ARG A 47 38.86 10.73 -13.61
CA ARG A 47 38.52 9.85 -14.73
C ARG A 47 37.63 8.67 -14.32
N SER A 48 37.80 8.15 -13.14
CA SER A 48 37.09 6.98 -12.62
C SER A 48 36.46 7.22 -11.25
N GLY A 49 35.51 6.36 -10.87
CA GLY A 49 34.87 6.36 -9.56
C GLY A 49 35.65 5.59 -8.48
N ASP A 50 36.81 5.05 -8.79
CA ASP A 50 37.66 4.34 -7.83
C ASP A 50 38.47 5.36 -6.98
N PRO A 51 38.22 5.46 -5.65
CA PRO A 51 38.93 6.40 -4.79
C PRO A 51 40.40 6.10 -4.65
N GLY A 52 40.84 4.87 -4.96
CA GLY A 52 42.26 4.46 -4.93
C GLY A 52 43.02 4.80 -6.21
N ALA A 53 42.34 5.25 -7.28
CA ALA A 53 42.99 5.56 -8.55
C ALA A 53 43.63 6.96 -8.53
N ASP A 54 44.89 7.04 -9.02
CA ASP A 54 45.62 8.31 -9.25
C ASP A 54 45.26 8.84 -10.65
N ASP A 55 44.07 9.39 -10.79
CA ASP A 55 43.44 9.76 -12.07
C ASP A 55 42.79 11.16 -12.08
N LEU A 56 43.31 12.05 -11.23
CA LEU A 56 42.89 13.46 -11.16
C LEU A 56 43.05 14.15 -12.52
N LEU A 57 41.99 14.69 -13.05
CA LEU A 57 41.97 15.42 -14.34
C LEU A 57 42.16 16.93 -14.16
N ALA A 58 41.51 17.52 -13.15
CA ALA A 58 41.53 18.93 -12.89
C ALA A 58 41.06 19.27 -11.48
N GLN A 59 41.45 20.45 -11.01
CA GLN A 59 40.89 21.10 -9.82
C GLN A 59 40.42 22.51 -10.20
N LEU A 60 39.20 22.86 -9.82
CA LEU A 60 38.55 24.15 -10.14
C LEU A 60 38.16 24.86 -8.84
N ARG A 61 38.55 26.11 -8.69
CA ARG A 61 38.10 26.92 -7.56
C ARG A 61 36.66 27.35 -7.78
N MET A 62 35.82 27.26 -6.76
CA MET A 62 34.48 27.81 -6.77
C MET A 62 34.45 29.24 -6.26
N GLN A 63 33.43 29.97 -6.66
CA GLN A 63 33.18 31.37 -6.21
C GLN A 63 32.00 31.39 -5.24
N PRO A 64 32.09 32.16 -4.15
CA PRO A 64 30.95 32.37 -3.26
C PRO A 64 29.81 33.07 -4.00
N ASP A 65 28.57 32.67 -3.66
CA ASP A 65 27.34 33.19 -4.25
C ASP A 65 26.28 33.40 -3.13
N VAL A 66 25.05 33.71 -3.50
CA VAL A 66 23.97 34.07 -2.58
C VAL A 66 23.68 32.96 -1.55
N CYS A 67 23.17 33.35 -0.37
CA CYS A 67 22.72 32.46 0.70
C CYS A 67 23.77 31.42 1.15
N GLY A 68 25.06 31.72 1.08
CA GLY A 68 26.14 30.83 1.46
C GLY A 68 26.38 29.70 0.48
N THR A 69 25.90 29.81 -0.75
CA THR A 69 26.22 28.87 -1.82
C THR A 69 27.57 29.22 -2.48
N TRP A 70 28.16 28.22 -3.12
CA TRP A 70 29.36 28.34 -3.94
C TRP A 70 29.06 27.77 -5.31
N THR A 71 29.55 28.40 -6.37
CA THR A 71 29.29 28.05 -7.76
C THR A 71 30.55 27.98 -8.61
N ALA A 72 30.55 27.08 -9.61
CA ALA A 72 31.56 27.04 -10.67
C ALA A 72 30.93 26.47 -11.95
N GLU A 73 31.55 26.85 -13.09
CA GLU A 73 31.20 26.27 -14.39
C GLU A 73 32.43 25.64 -15.04
N ARG A 74 32.21 24.54 -15.74
CA ARG A 74 33.21 23.91 -16.59
C ARG A 74 32.63 23.64 -17.97
N PHE A 75 33.20 24.29 -18.99
CA PHE A 75 32.82 24.11 -20.38
C PHE A 75 33.34 22.77 -20.91
N GLY A 76 32.61 22.22 -21.85
CA GLY A 76 32.81 20.89 -22.45
C GLY A 76 31.92 19.85 -21.85
N ASN A 77 31.81 18.74 -22.55
CA ASN A 77 31.00 17.60 -22.12
C ASN A 77 31.71 16.83 -21.00
N LEU A 78 31.14 16.84 -19.79
CA LEU A 78 31.63 16.11 -18.63
C LEU A 78 30.82 14.83 -18.31
N ASN A 79 29.92 14.41 -19.18
CA ASN A 79 29.19 13.16 -18.97
C ASN A 79 30.16 11.98 -18.80
N GLY A 80 30.01 11.24 -17.70
CA GLY A 80 30.90 10.13 -17.35
C GLY A 80 32.10 10.51 -16.48
N ILE A 81 32.31 11.80 -16.19
CA ILE A 81 33.42 12.28 -15.33
C ILE A 81 32.97 12.23 -13.86
N TYR A 82 33.88 11.82 -12.99
CA TYR A 82 33.66 11.76 -11.55
C TYR A 82 34.18 13.02 -10.88
N TYR A 83 33.60 13.36 -9.71
CA TYR A 83 33.98 14.57 -8.99
C TYR A 83 33.77 14.45 -7.49
N THR A 84 34.48 15.32 -6.75
CA THR A 84 34.33 15.59 -5.32
C THR A 84 34.45 17.08 -5.06
N TYR A 85 34.05 17.52 -3.85
CA TYR A 85 34.36 18.85 -3.35
C TYR A 85 35.51 18.82 -2.34
N LEU A 86 36.40 19.80 -2.43
CA LEU A 86 37.32 20.17 -1.37
C LEU A 86 36.75 21.37 -0.63
N VAL A 87 36.38 21.19 0.63
CA VAL A 87 35.76 22.24 1.44
C VAL A 87 36.71 22.59 2.61
N THR A 88 37.05 23.86 2.76
CA THR A 88 37.85 24.35 3.88
C THR A 88 36.96 25.06 4.89
N VAL A 89 36.84 24.48 6.09
CA VAL A 89 36.10 25.05 7.23
C VAL A 89 37.03 25.07 8.43
N ASP A 90 37.07 26.17 9.16
CA ASP A 90 37.93 26.41 10.33
C ASP A 90 39.39 26.00 10.10
N GLY A 91 39.91 26.33 8.90
CA GLY A 91 41.28 26.05 8.49
C GLY A 91 41.57 24.56 8.17
N GLN A 92 40.59 23.68 8.24
CA GLN A 92 40.70 22.28 7.84
C GLN A 92 40.07 22.05 6.47
N THR A 93 40.81 21.42 5.56
CA THR A 93 40.30 21.03 4.24
C THR A 93 39.93 19.57 4.23
N ARG A 94 38.70 19.30 3.78
CA ARG A 94 38.14 17.93 3.65
C ARG A 94 37.72 17.71 2.21
N GLU A 95 37.93 16.50 1.74
CA GLU A 95 37.40 16.04 0.45
C GLU A 95 36.13 15.24 0.71
N VAL A 96 35.02 15.61 0.05
CA VAL A 96 33.69 15.07 0.31
C VAL A 96 32.95 14.78 -0.99
N CYS A 97 32.11 13.76 -0.98
CA CYS A 97 31.13 13.52 -2.03
C CYS A 97 30.07 14.65 -2.03
N ASP A 98 29.50 14.96 -3.20
CA ASP A 98 28.39 15.91 -3.31
C ASP A 98 27.15 15.32 -2.64
N PRO A 99 26.51 16.02 -1.67
CA PRO A 99 25.22 15.58 -1.10
C PRO A 99 24.13 15.36 -2.15
N TYR A 100 24.20 16.10 -3.25
CA TYR A 100 23.25 16.02 -4.36
C TYR A 100 23.76 15.16 -5.53
N ALA A 101 24.83 14.36 -5.35
CA ALA A 101 25.23 13.39 -6.36
C ALA A 101 24.06 12.48 -6.74
N ARG A 102 23.84 12.27 -8.04
CA ARG A 102 22.77 11.43 -8.58
C ARG A 102 23.20 9.98 -8.80
N THR A 103 24.50 9.78 -8.87
CA THR A 103 25.16 8.50 -8.88
C THR A 103 26.60 8.67 -8.47
N THR A 104 27.25 7.58 -8.08
CA THR A 104 28.64 7.54 -7.63
C THR A 104 29.40 6.38 -8.26
N GLY A 105 30.71 6.41 -8.12
CA GLY A 105 31.53 5.21 -8.28
C GLY A 105 31.44 4.27 -7.07
N VAL A 106 32.31 3.29 -7.04
CA VAL A 106 32.36 2.24 -6.02
C VAL A 106 32.46 2.83 -4.60
N ASN A 107 31.70 2.24 -3.67
CA ASN A 107 31.64 2.62 -2.25
C ASN A 107 31.23 4.10 -2.01
N GLY A 108 30.47 4.72 -2.91
CA GLY A 108 29.87 6.05 -2.70
C GLY A 108 30.83 7.24 -2.62
N CYS A 109 32.13 7.09 -2.96
CA CYS A 109 33.16 8.08 -2.64
C CYS A 109 33.20 9.27 -3.58
N ARG A 110 32.98 9.07 -4.89
CA ARG A 110 33.05 10.11 -5.93
C ARG A 110 31.75 10.19 -6.68
N GLY A 111 31.09 11.35 -6.70
CA GLY A 111 29.93 11.60 -7.53
C GLY A 111 30.28 11.49 -9.02
N MET A 112 29.34 11.01 -9.84
CA MET A 112 29.49 10.97 -11.29
C MET A 112 28.56 11.97 -11.94
N ILE A 113 29.06 12.74 -12.88
CA ILE A 113 28.26 13.61 -13.75
C ILE A 113 27.63 12.71 -14.82
N LEU A 114 26.31 12.62 -14.86
CA LEU A 114 25.58 11.71 -15.73
C LEU A 114 24.43 12.43 -16.44
N ASP A 115 24.34 12.20 -17.74
CA ASP A 115 23.10 12.41 -18.49
C ASP A 115 22.11 11.32 -18.11
N LEU A 116 21.22 11.61 -17.16
CA LEU A 116 20.25 10.66 -16.62
C LEU A 116 19.28 10.13 -17.68
N ALA A 117 18.98 10.92 -18.72
CA ALA A 117 18.12 10.49 -19.81
C ALA A 117 18.78 9.43 -20.69
N SER A 118 20.11 9.42 -20.78
CA SER A 118 20.86 8.45 -21.59
C SER A 118 20.79 7.00 -21.07
N VAL A 119 20.34 6.81 -19.83
CA VAL A 119 20.21 5.50 -19.18
C VAL A 119 18.76 5.07 -18.93
N ASN A 120 17.80 5.78 -19.55
CA ASN A 120 16.39 5.41 -19.49
C ASN A 120 16.14 4.10 -20.24
N PRO A 121 15.37 3.17 -19.69
CA PRO A 121 14.90 2.00 -20.44
C PRO A 121 13.89 2.42 -21.53
N PRO A 122 13.63 1.57 -22.52
CA PRO A 122 12.62 1.85 -23.53
C PRO A 122 11.26 2.19 -22.92
N GLN A 123 10.56 3.18 -23.49
CA GLN A 123 9.24 3.64 -23.04
C GLN A 123 9.22 4.25 -21.60
N TRP A 124 10.36 4.71 -21.08
CA TRP A 124 10.43 5.34 -19.77
C TRP A 124 9.57 6.61 -19.69
N ASP A 125 9.56 7.44 -20.73
CA ASP A 125 8.79 8.70 -20.77
C ASP A 125 7.26 8.49 -20.72
N THR A 126 6.79 7.28 -20.98
CA THR A 126 5.36 6.90 -20.95
C THR A 126 5.04 5.93 -19.82
N ASP A 127 6.02 5.64 -18.98
CA ASP A 127 5.85 4.80 -17.80
C ASP A 127 4.97 5.50 -16.76
N ALA A 128 4.11 4.73 -16.10
CA ALA A 128 3.15 5.27 -15.13
C ALA A 128 2.80 4.24 -14.06
N ASP A 129 2.43 4.72 -12.89
CA ASP A 129 1.89 3.91 -11.80
C ASP A 129 0.66 3.12 -12.26
N PRO A 130 0.69 1.77 -12.20
CA PRO A 130 -0.44 0.93 -12.58
C PRO A 130 -1.65 1.06 -11.65
N HIS A 131 -1.50 1.67 -10.47
CA HIS A 131 -2.55 1.89 -9.49
C HIS A 131 -2.94 3.37 -9.33
N ALA A 132 -2.52 4.24 -10.26
CA ALA A 132 -2.88 5.65 -10.25
C ALA A 132 -4.39 5.88 -10.08
N GLY A 133 -4.77 6.82 -9.22
CA GLY A 133 -6.17 7.14 -8.93
C GLY A 133 -6.87 6.20 -7.94
N LYS A 134 -6.14 5.25 -7.33
CA LYS A 134 -6.64 4.41 -6.24
C LYS A 134 -6.36 5.02 -4.87
N SER A 135 -7.21 4.69 -3.89
CA SER A 135 -6.93 5.02 -2.48
C SER A 135 -5.78 4.18 -1.95
N ILE A 136 -5.06 4.69 -0.94
CA ILE A 136 -4.06 3.90 -0.21
C ILE A 136 -4.69 2.63 0.42
N THR A 137 -5.98 2.66 0.79
CA THR A 137 -6.69 1.48 1.32
C THR A 137 -6.95 0.40 0.29
N ASP A 138 -6.78 0.70 -1.01
CA ASP A 138 -6.79 -0.29 -2.10
C ASP A 138 -5.46 -1.05 -2.21
N ALA A 139 -4.39 -0.52 -1.61
CA ALA A 139 -3.09 -1.15 -1.64
C ALA A 139 -3.06 -2.45 -0.83
N VAL A 140 -2.31 -3.42 -1.33
CA VAL A 140 -1.82 -4.60 -0.62
C VAL A 140 -0.31 -4.57 -0.78
N ILE A 141 0.40 -4.28 0.31
CA ILE A 141 1.84 -3.99 0.30
C ILE A 141 2.61 -5.26 0.64
N TYR A 142 3.66 -5.54 -0.14
CA TYR A 142 4.56 -6.68 0.04
C TYR A 142 5.99 -6.17 0.29
N GLU A 143 6.47 -6.32 1.51
CA GLU A 143 7.80 -5.91 1.92
C GLU A 143 8.86 -6.88 1.42
N LEU A 144 9.84 -6.38 0.69
CA LEU A 144 10.83 -7.19 -0.01
C LEU A 144 12.23 -6.60 0.07
N HIS A 145 13.23 -7.41 0.40
CA HIS A 145 14.63 -7.07 0.23
C HIS A 145 15.12 -7.56 -1.15
N VAL A 146 15.78 -6.68 -1.92
CA VAL A 146 16.28 -6.97 -3.28
C VAL A 146 17.07 -8.29 -3.34
N ARG A 147 17.94 -8.52 -2.36
CA ARG A 147 18.80 -9.71 -2.32
C ARG A 147 18.05 -10.97 -1.92
N ASP A 148 17.09 -10.86 -0.98
CA ASP A 148 16.35 -12.02 -0.45
C ASP A 148 15.53 -12.73 -1.53
N LEU A 149 14.96 -11.96 -2.47
CA LEU A 149 14.15 -12.49 -3.55
C LEU A 149 14.88 -13.54 -4.38
N SER A 150 16.13 -13.27 -4.75
CA SER A 150 16.84 -13.97 -5.82
C SER A 150 18.06 -14.78 -5.40
N SER A 151 18.58 -14.58 -4.16
CA SER A 151 19.83 -15.18 -3.71
C SER A 151 19.76 -16.70 -3.56
N ALA A 152 18.59 -17.26 -3.22
CA ALA A 152 18.44 -18.71 -3.09
C ALA A 152 18.62 -19.42 -4.45
N PRO A 153 19.38 -20.53 -4.53
CA PRO A 153 19.49 -21.31 -5.76
C PRO A 153 18.14 -21.75 -6.33
N SER A 154 17.16 -22.02 -5.45
CA SER A 154 15.81 -22.47 -5.82
C SER A 154 14.92 -21.38 -6.45
N ALA A 155 15.37 -20.13 -6.46
CA ALA A 155 14.69 -19.04 -7.16
C ALA A 155 14.76 -19.21 -8.68
N HIS A 156 15.82 -19.85 -9.18
CA HIS A 156 16.17 -19.98 -10.61
C HIS A 156 16.24 -18.63 -11.36
N ILE A 157 16.59 -17.57 -10.62
CA ILE A 157 16.85 -16.22 -11.11
C ILE A 157 18.34 -16.11 -11.43
N ALA A 158 18.69 -15.52 -12.57
CA ALA A 158 20.08 -15.40 -13.02
C ALA A 158 20.84 -14.28 -12.29
N HIS A 159 20.24 -13.09 -12.15
CA HIS A 159 20.82 -11.93 -11.50
C HIS A 159 20.59 -11.94 -9.97
N LYS A 160 21.30 -12.87 -9.30
CA LYS A 160 21.14 -13.10 -7.85
C LYS A 160 21.59 -11.91 -7.01
N GLY A 161 20.69 -11.42 -6.15
CA GLY A 161 20.96 -10.30 -5.24
C GLY A 161 21.13 -8.96 -5.94
N LYS A 162 20.63 -8.81 -7.17
CA LYS A 162 20.76 -7.62 -8.01
C LYS A 162 19.39 -7.01 -8.36
N PHE A 163 19.38 -5.71 -8.66
CA PHE A 163 18.18 -5.04 -9.18
C PHE A 163 17.55 -5.78 -10.36
N LEU A 164 18.37 -6.25 -11.29
CA LEU A 164 17.91 -7.01 -12.45
C LEU A 164 17.24 -8.35 -12.08
N GLY A 165 17.44 -8.88 -10.88
CA GLY A 165 16.73 -10.07 -10.39
C GLY A 165 15.21 -9.86 -10.29
N LEU A 166 14.76 -8.60 -10.11
CA LEU A 166 13.35 -8.22 -10.09
C LEU A 166 12.76 -7.98 -11.51
N THR A 167 13.58 -8.05 -12.57
CA THR A 167 13.09 -7.92 -13.95
C THR A 167 12.82 -9.27 -14.61
N GLU A 168 13.28 -10.37 -13.99
CA GLU A 168 13.18 -11.70 -14.59
C GLU A 168 11.80 -12.30 -14.38
N THR A 169 11.19 -12.74 -15.48
CA THR A 169 9.90 -13.44 -15.54
C THR A 169 10.06 -14.88 -16.04
N GLY A 170 9.03 -15.71 -15.86
CA GLY A 170 9.07 -17.11 -16.27
C GLY A 170 9.86 -18.02 -15.36
N THR A 171 10.39 -17.52 -14.23
CA THR A 171 11.18 -18.29 -13.27
C THR A 171 10.27 -19.17 -12.40
N LYS A 172 10.72 -20.41 -12.13
CA LYS A 172 9.92 -21.41 -11.40
C LYS A 172 10.79 -22.29 -10.52
N THR A 173 10.20 -22.83 -9.45
CA THR A 173 10.78 -23.92 -8.69
C THR A 173 10.91 -25.20 -9.56
N ARG A 174 11.55 -26.24 -9.03
CA ARG A 174 11.61 -27.56 -9.70
C ARG A 174 10.21 -28.19 -9.85
N GLY A 175 9.31 -27.93 -8.92
CA GLY A 175 7.91 -28.37 -8.98
C GLY A 175 7.03 -27.55 -9.94
N GLY A 176 7.59 -26.51 -10.58
CA GLY A 176 6.87 -25.68 -11.57
C GLY A 176 6.13 -24.48 -11.00
N HIS A 177 6.28 -24.16 -9.72
CA HIS A 177 5.63 -23.02 -9.06
C HIS A 177 6.38 -21.73 -9.37
N PRO A 178 5.69 -20.61 -9.66
CA PRO A 178 6.31 -19.31 -9.95
C PRO A 178 7.21 -18.84 -8.80
N THR A 179 8.34 -18.22 -9.15
CA THR A 179 9.25 -17.56 -8.22
C THR A 179 9.46 -16.10 -8.61
N GLY A 180 10.10 -15.30 -7.76
CA GLY A 180 10.43 -13.91 -8.08
C GLY A 180 9.21 -13.06 -8.41
N LEU A 181 9.32 -12.26 -9.46
CA LEU A 181 8.29 -11.32 -9.90
C LEU A 181 6.95 -11.99 -10.22
N ASP A 182 6.99 -13.15 -10.89
CA ASP A 182 5.76 -13.88 -11.24
C ASP A 182 5.01 -14.40 -10.01
N HIS A 183 5.72 -14.76 -8.93
CA HIS A 183 5.10 -15.14 -7.67
C HIS A 183 4.36 -13.96 -7.04
N ILE A 184 5.02 -12.78 -6.94
CA ILE A 184 4.42 -11.57 -6.37
C ILE A 184 3.16 -11.17 -7.13
N LYS A 185 3.23 -11.18 -8.47
CA LYS A 185 2.08 -10.93 -9.34
C LYS A 185 0.95 -11.93 -9.11
N ALA A 186 1.28 -13.24 -9.06
CA ALA A 186 0.30 -14.31 -8.85
C ALA A 186 -0.32 -14.31 -7.46
N LEU A 187 0.33 -13.73 -6.46
CA LEU A 187 -0.20 -13.54 -5.11
C LEU A 187 -1.30 -12.48 -5.09
N GLY A 188 -1.30 -11.55 -6.04
CA GLY A 188 -2.28 -10.47 -6.13
C GLY A 188 -1.86 -9.19 -5.42
N ILE A 189 -0.58 -9.03 -5.12
CA ILE A 189 0.02 -7.81 -4.58
C ILE A 189 -0.24 -6.63 -5.51
N THR A 190 -0.28 -5.44 -4.96
CA THR A 190 -0.38 -4.18 -5.70
C THR A 190 0.88 -3.34 -5.60
N HIS A 191 1.50 -3.30 -4.43
CA HIS A 191 2.67 -2.47 -4.15
C HIS A 191 3.81 -3.31 -3.59
N VAL A 192 4.98 -3.20 -4.20
CA VAL A 192 6.22 -3.83 -3.72
C VAL A 192 7.02 -2.79 -2.96
N HIS A 193 7.10 -2.96 -1.64
CA HIS A 193 7.93 -2.15 -0.76
C HIS A 193 9.34 -2.75 -0.72
N LEU A 194 10.28 -2.04 -1.31
CA LEU A 194 11.69 -2.42 -1.35
C LEU A 194 12.43 -1.83 -0.14
N LEU A 195 13.07 -2.69 0.67
CA LEU A 195 13.97 -2.25 1.74
C LEU A 195 15.02 -1.28 1.18
N PRO A 196 15.72 -0.48 2.01
CA PRO A 196 16.57 0.60 1.54
C PRO A 196 17.45 0.19 0.38
N MET A 197 17.41 0.95 -0.70
CA MET A 197 18.11 0.65 -1.95
C MET A 197 18.95 1.82 -2.46
N TYR A 198 19.08 2.90 -1.68
CA TYR A 198 20.11 3.90 -1.91
C TYR A 198 21.41 3.50 -1.21
N ASP A 199 22.50 4.18 -1.54
CA ASP A 199 23.87 3.91 -1.11
C ASP A 199 24.00 3.89 0.42
N PHE A 200 24.41 2.75 0.98
CA PHE A 200 24.51 2.52 2.40
C PHE A 200 25.91 2.03 2.80
N GLY A 201 26.23 2.18 4.06
CA GLY A 201 27.50 1.80 4.66
C GLY A 201 27.65 0.30 4.90
N PHE A 202 28.74 -0.08 5.60
CA PHE A 202 29.07 -1.44 6.00
C PHE A 202 29.23 -2.48 4.87
N THR A 203 28.86 -2.17 3.65
CA THR A 203 28.97 -3.05 2.48
C THR A 203 30.09 -2.58 1.58
N ASP A 204 31.08 -3.44 1.30
CA ASP A 204 32.12 -3.16 0.33
C ASP A 204 31.68 -3.63 -1.05
N GLU A 205 31.24 -2.69 -1.87
CA GLU A 205 30.74 -2.91 -3.23
C GLU A 205 31.79 -3.52 -4.17
N SER A 206 33.07 -3.32 -3.89
CA SER A 206 34.19 -3.85 -4.71
C SER A 206 34.35 -5.38 -4.63
N ARG A 207 33.73 -6.00 -3.63
CA ARG A 207 33.84 -7.45 -3.44
C ARG A 207 32.94 -8.21 -4.41
N ARG A 208 33.44 -9.31 -4.93
CA ARG A 208 32.64 -10.24 -5.73
C ARG A 208 31.38 -10.75 -5.00
N HIS A 209 31.47 -10.88 -3.67
CA HIS A 209 30.38 -11.27 -2.78
C HIS A 209 30.32 -10.23 -1.66
N PRO A 210 29.59 -9.10 -1.87
CA PRO A 210 29.40 -8.08 -0.85
C PRO A 210 28.75 -8.64 0.41
N GLN A 211 28.99 -8.01 1.54
CA GLN A 211 28.34 -8.36 2.81
C GLN A 211 26.82 -8.20 2.66
N TYR A 212 26.06 -9.02 3.38
CA TYR A 212 24.62 -8.81 3.49
C TYR A 212 24.34 -7.63 4.41
N ASN A 213 23.40 -6.80 4.02
CA ASN A 213 22.94 -5.65 4.80
C ASN A 213 21.47 -5.34 4.43
N TRP A 214 20.62 -5.00 5.40
CA TRP A 214 19.28 -4.51 5.10
C TRP A 214 19.30 -3.11 4.44
N GLY A 215 20.34 -2.30 4.72
CA GLY A 215 20.53 -0.98 4.12
C GLY A 215 20.10 0.20 5.00
N TYR A 216 19.79 -0.01 6.28
CA TYR A 216 19.41 1.06 7.22
C TYR A 216 20.60 1.84 7.80
N ASP A 217 21.65 2.00 7.02
CA ASP A 217 22.85 2.77 7.36
C ASP A 217 23.29 3.68 6.18
N PRO A 218 22.47 4.71 5.84
CA PRO A 218 22.63 5.50 4.62
C PRO A 218 23.89 6.35 4.59
N VAL A 219 24.52 6.42 3.39
CA VAL A 219 25.69 7.25 3.08
C VAL A 219 25.34 8.35 2.09
N ASN A 220 24.70 8.01 0.96
CA ASN A 220 24.29 8.96 -0.07
C ASN A 220 22.79 8.77 -0.42
N TYR A 221 21.94 9.68 0.02
CA TYR A 221 20.48 9.57 -0.13
C TYR A 221 19.94 9.61 -1.56
N ASN A 222 20.72 10.17 -2.52
CA ASN A 222 20.27 10.35 -3.90
C ASN A 222 20.94 9.37 -4.89
N VAL A 223 21.63 8.35 -4.40
CA VAL A 223 22.45 7.41 -5.18
C VAL A 223 21.91 6.01 -4.98
N PRO A 224 21.59 5.23 -6.03
CA PRO A 224 21.26 3.83 -5.89
C PRO A 224 22.44 2.99 -5.33
N GLU A 225 22.13 1.95 -4.56
CA GLU A 225 23.11 1.05 -3.95
C GLU A 225 23.90 0.26 -5.00
N GLY A 226 25.22 0.33 -4.92
CA GLY A 226 26.09 -0.28 -5.91
C GLY A 226 26.24 -1.80 -5.75
N SER A 227 26.09 -2.34 -4.53
CA SER A 227 26.15 -3.80 -4.33
C SER A 227 25.00 -4.54 -5.00
N TYR A 228 23.88 -3.86 -5.29
CA TYR A 228 22.76 -4.39 -6.06
C TYR A 228 22.91 -4.20 -7.56
N ALA A 229 23.84 -3.39 -8.04
CA ALA A 229 24.17 -3.25 -9.45
C ALA A 229 25.09 -4.37 -9.96
N THR A 230 25.04 -4.67 -11.25
CA THR A 230 25.93 -5.68 -11.87
C THR A 230 27.36 -5.18 -11.99
N ASP A 231 27.58 -3.86 -12.09
CA ASP A 231 28.89 -3.21 -12.07
C ASP A 231 28.87 -1.99 -11.12
N PRO A 232 29.41 -2.13 -9.89
CA PRO A 232 29.44 -1.03 -8.93
C PRO A 232 30.49 0.06 -9.24
N PHE A 233 31.47 -0.23 -10.11
CA PHE A 233 32.53 0.72 -10.47
C PHE A 233 32.05 1.79 -11.44
N HIS A 234 31.03 1.45 -12.24
CA HIS A 234 30.49 2.36 -13.25
C HIS A 234 29.13 2.92 -12.82
N GLY A 235 29.12 4.16 -12.33
CA GLY A 235 27.94 4.78 -11.72
C GLY A 235 26.66 4.78 -12.56
N ALA A 236 26.76 4.83 -13.90
CA ALA A 236 25.61 4.78 -14.79
C ALA A 236 24.81 3.46 -14.72
N VAL A 237 25.50 2.34 -14.38
CA VAL A 237 24.89 1.00 -14.36
C VAL A 237 23.84 0.92 -13.26
N ARG A 238 24.15 1.38 -12.03
CA ARG A 238 23.21 1.34 -10.90
C ARG A 238 21.93 2.15 -11.19
N VAL A 239 22.05 3.29 -11.87
CA VAL A 239 20.90 4.11 -12.27
C VAL A 239 20.04 3.39 -13.31
N ALA A 240 20.68 2.86 -14.37
CA ALA A 240 19.97 2.14 -15.42
C ALA A 240 19.22 0.91 -14.89
N GLU A 241 19.85 0.15 -13.98
CA GLU A 241 19.25 -1.08 -13.45
C GLU A 241 18.08 -0.82 -12.48
N VAL A 242 18.11 0.24 -11.68
CA VAL A 242 16.95 0.65 -10.88
C VAL A 242 15.78 1.06 -11.77
N LYS A 243 16.04 1.88 -12.81
CA LYS A 243 14.98 2.26 -13.77
C LYS A 243 14.38 1.03 -14.48
N GLN A 244 15.21 0.06 -14.88
CA GLN A 244 14.75 -1.19 -15.47
C GLN A 244 13.91 -2.01 -14.48
N MET A 245 14.31 -2.06 -13.21
CA MET A 245 13.56 -2.74 -12.15
C MET A 245 12.19 -2.11 -11.95
N VAL A 246 12.10 -0.79 -11.79
CA VAL A 246 10.82 -0.08 -11.61
C VAL A 246 9.93 -0.29 -12.83
N LYS A 247 10.48 -0.11 -14.05
CA LYS A 247 9.75 -0.37 -15.29
C LYS A 247 9.19 -1.79 -15.35
N ALA A 248 9.98 -2.79 -14.93
CA ALA A 248 9.52 -4.17 -14.90
C ALA A 248 8.40 -4.41 -13.88
N LEU A 249 8.43 -3.75 -12.72
CA LEU A 249 7.32 -3.78 -11.75
C LEU A 249 6.05 -3.20 -12.39
N HIS A 250 6.12 -1.99 -12.97
CA HIS A 250 4.97 -1.32 -13.61
C HIS A 250 4.39 -2.15 -14.76
N ASP A 251 5.23 -2.69 -15.65
CA ASP A 251 4.82 -3.56 -16.77
C ASP A 251 4.10 -4.83 -16.29
N ASN A 252 4.31 -5.22 -15.03
CA ASN A 252 3.63 -6.36 -14.41
C ASN A 252 2.48 -5.96 -13.48
N GLY A 253 2.07 -4.69 -13.48
CA GLY A 253 0.93 -4.18 -12.71
C GLY A 253 1.23 -4.04 -11.23
N LEU A 254 2.47 -3.74 -10.86
CA LEU A 254 2.96 -3.56 -9.48
C LEU A 254 3.54 -2.16 -9.33
N SER A 255 3.07 -1.40 -8.33
CA SER A 255 3.64 -0.12 -7.95
C SER A 255 4.90 -0.30 -7.09
N ALA A 256 5.88 0.59 -7.23
CA ALA A 256 7.14 0.54 -6.52
C ALA A 256 7.15 1.48 -5.31
N VAL A 257 7.39 0.95 -4.12
CA VAL A 257 7.54 1.72 -2.87
C VAL A 257 8.97 1.63 -2.38
N MET A 258 9.57 2.77 -2.08
CA MET A 258 10.95 2.85 -1.58
C MET A 258 10.97 3.07 -0.07
N ASP A 259 11.76 2.26 0.63
CA ASP A 259 12.09 2.51 2.03
C ASP A 259 13.16 3.59 2.15
N VAL A 260 12.89 4.63 2.93
CA VAL A 260 13.77 5.79 3.08
C VAL A 260 14.15 6.04 4.55
N VAL A 261 15.44 6.23 4.79
CA VAL A 261 16.03 6.37 6.13
C VAL A 261 16.59 7.79 6.28
N TYR A 262 15.71 8.77 6.48
CA TYR A 262 16.13 10.17 6.67
C TYR A 262 16.34 10.55 8.15
N ASN A 263 16.03 9.64 9.07
CA ASN A 263 16.10 9.89 10.51
C ASN A 263 17.54 9.87 11.06
N HIS A 264 18.49 9.21 10.39
CA HIS A 264 19.90 9.13 10.75
C HIS A 264 20.79 8.87 9.53
N VAL A 265 22.09 8.86 9.72
CA VAL A 265 23.10 8.48 8.72
C VAL A 265 24.07 7.44 9.29
N TYR A 266 24.76 6.70 8.42
CA TYR A 266 25.70 5.64 8.81
C TYR A 266 26.76 6.13 9.80
N ASP A 267 27.45 7.25 9.47
CA ASP A 267 28.44 7.90 10.33
C ASP A 267 28.25 9.42 10.23
N ALA A 268 27.70 10.03 11.27
CA ALA A 268 27.50 11.48 11.30
C ALA A 268 28.79 12.27 11.17
N GLY A 269 29.92 11.75 11.67
CA GLY A 269 31.23 12.38 11.57
C GLY A 269 31.77 12.39 10.14
N ALA A 270 31.49 11.36 9.36
CA ALA A 270 31.90 11.20 7.96
C ALA A 270 30.89 11.73 6.96
N PHE A 271 29.63 11.95 7.36
CA PHE A 271 28.56 12.36 6.46
C PHE A 271 28.86 13.70 5.75
N CYS A 272 28.69 13.73 4.43
CA CYS A 272 29.13 14.82 3.58
C CYS A 272 28.64 16.20 4.07
N ILE A 273 27.36 16.38 4.43
CA ILE A 273 26.85 17.67 4.91
C ILE A 273 27.49 18.06 6.24
N ASN A 274 27.71 17.13 7.17
CA ASN A 274 28.41 17.43 8.42
C ASN A 274 29.91 17.74 8.23
N GLN A 275 30.52 17.26 7.14
CA GLN A 275 31.87 17.64 6.74
C GLN A 275 31.90 19.04 6.08
N ILE A 276 30.84 19.43 5.35
CA ILE A 276 30.70 20.72 4.67
C ILE A 276 30.27 21.82 5.65
N VAL A 277 29.30 21.53 6.53
CA VAL A 277 28.76 22.44 7.55
C VAL A 277 28.72 21.71 8.88
N PRO A 278 29.85 21.66 9.62
CA PRO A 278 29.96 20.85 10.84
C PRO A 278 28.86 21.15 11.86
N GLY A 279 28.11 20.10 12.24
CA GLY A 279 27.02 20.16 13.22
C GLY A 279 25.68 20.72 12.73
N TYR A 280 25.52 20.93 11.43
CA TYR A 280 24.25 21.43 10.87
C TYR A 280 23.23 20.33 10.62
N PHE A 281 23.65 19.20 10.05
CA PHE A 281 22.72 18.13 9.63
C PHE A 281 22.15 17.34 10.80
N SER A 282 22.99 17.02 11.78
CA SER A 282 22.60 16.17 12.91
C SER A 282 22.21 16.97 14.13
N ARG A 283 21.27 16.46 14.92
CA ARG A 283 20.95 16.99 16.25
C ARG A 283 22.11 16.76 17.21
N ILE A 284 22.47 17.78 17.96
CA ILE A 284 23.55 17.73 18.93
C ILE A 284 23.01 18.19 20.28
N SER A 285 23.20 17.38 21.31
CA SER A 285 22.81 17.66 22.67
C SER A 285 23.66 18.75 23.31
N SER A 286 23.23 19.27 24.44
CA SER A 286 23.91 20.36 25.16
C SER A 286 25.33 19.98 25.64
N ASP A 287 25.64 18.69 25.78
CA ASP A 287 26.98 18.18 26.12
C ASP A 287 27.89 18.02 24.88
N GLY A 288 27.44 18.39 23.71
CA GLY A 288 28.19 18.37 22.44
C GLY A 288 28.23 17.01 21.72
N LYS A 289 27.43 16.03 22.16
CA LYS A 289 27.31 14.72 21.50
C LYS A 289 26.15 14.70 20.53
N TYR A 290 26.22 13.81 19.55
CA TYR A 290 25.07 13.55 18.70
C TYR A 290 23.89 12.97 19.52
N SER A 291 22.67 13.48 19.26
CA SER A 291 21.45 12.85 19.75
C SER A 291 21.33 11.44 19.18
N ASN A 292 20.78 10.51 19.94
CA ASN A 292 20.74 9.08 19.55
C ASN A 292 19.35 8.48 19.85
N GLY A 293 18.28 9.17 19.45
CA GLY A 293 16.90 8.67 19.52
C GLY A 293 16.65 7.52 18.54
N SER A 294 17.40 7.49 17.45
CA SER A 294 17.39 6.39 16.46
C SER A 294 18.02 5.10 16.96
N PHE A 295 18.82 5.13 18.05
CA PHE A 295 19.72 4.05 18.48
C PHE A 295 20.80 3.67 17.47
N CYS A 296 20.96 4.48 16.39
CA CYS A 296 21.97 4.31 15.35
C CYS A 296 23.16 5.28 15.50
N GLY A 297 23.28 5.98 16.63
CA GLY A 297 24.40 6.86 16.96
C GLY A 297 24.24 8.31 16.58
N ASN A 298 23.18 8.67 15.82
CA ASN A 298 22.89 10.06 15.46
C ASN A 298 21.44 10.22 15.02
N ASP A 299 20.92 11.47 15.10
CA ASP A 299 19.58 11.84 14.64
C ASP A 299 19.65 13.06 13.72
N THR A 300 18.84 13.07 12.68
CA THR A 300 18.76 14.15 11.68
C THR A 300 17.96 15.33 12.22
N ALA A 301 18.49 16.57 12.05
CA ALA A 301 17.82 17.82 12.45
C ALA A 301 16.85 18.31 11.34
N SER A 302 15.78 17.56 11.07
CA SER A 302 14.82 17.80 9.98
C SER A 302 14.11 19.16 10.11
N GLU A 303 14.02 19.70 11.31
CA GLU A 303 13.44 21.02 11.61
C GLU A 303 14.28 22.21 11.12
N ARG A 304 15.51 22.01 10.64
CA ARG A 304 16.36 23.03 10.02
C ARG A 304 16.06 23.17 8.53
N SER A 305 15.98 24.40 8.02
CA SER A 305 15.49 24.69 6.67
C SER A 305 16.22 23.94 5.55
N MET A 306 17.57 23.91 5.59
CA MET A 306 18.36 23.27 4.54
C MET A 306 18.44 21.75 4.69
N VAL A 307 18.21 21.20 5.89
CA VAL A 307 18.03 19.75 6.09
C VAL A 307 16.68 19.33 5.52
N ARG A 308 15.61 20.04 5.88
CA ARG A 308 14.28 19.83 5.32
C ARG A 308 14.30 19.91 3.79
N LYS A 309 14.87 20.97 3.24
CA LYS A 309 15.03 21.10 1.79
C LYS A 309 15.73 19.89 1.18
N TYR A 310 16.81 19.41 1.78
CA TYR A 310 17.56 18.27 1.29
C TYR A 310 16.71 16.99 1.25
N ILE A 311 15.90 16.77 2.31
CA ILE A 311 15.00 15.61 2.37
C ILE A 311 13.87 15.74 1.33
N VAL A 312 13.23 16.91 1.24
CA VAL A 312 12.17 17.19 0.24
C VAL A 312 12.70 17.00 -1.18
N ASP A 313 13.86 17.60 -1.50
CA ASP A 313 14.50 17.47 -2.82
C ASP A 313 14.85 16.01 -3.14
N SER A 314 15.28 15.24 -2.15
CA SER A 314 15.62 13.82 -2.31
C SER A 314 14.39 12.99 -2.63
N VAL A 315 13.29 13.14 -1.87
CA VAL A 315 12.05 12.37 -2.12
C VAL A 315 11.44 12.74 -3.48
N CYS A 316 11.40 14.05 -3.81
CA CYS A 316 10.96 14.50 -5.14
C CYS A 316 11.82 13.91 -6.27
N TYR A 317 13.14 13.83 -6.08
CA TYR A 317 14.04 13.22 -7.06
C TYR A 317 13.73 11.74 -7.30
N TRP A 318 13.50 10.96 -6.26
CA TRP A 318 13.15 9.54 -6.41
C TRP A 318 11.78 9.35 -7.06
N ALA A 319 10.81 10.22 -6.77
CA ALA A 319 9.51 10.21 -7.45
C ALA A 319 9.63 10.63 -8.93
N ASP A 320 10.36 11.74 -9.22
CA ASP A 320 10.48 12.30 -10.56
C ASP A 320 11.35 11.43 -11.49
N GLU A 321 12.51 10.97 -11.01
CA GLU A 321 13.54 10.33 -11.85
C GLU A 321 13.37 8.81 -11.94
N TYR A 322 12.90 8.18 -10.86
CA TYR A 322 12.76 6.73 -10.77
C TYR A 322 11.32 6.26 -10.75
N HIS A 323 10.36 7.17 -10.88
CA HIS A 323 8.91 6.87 -10.88
C HIS A 323 8.48 6.04 -9.66
N MET A 324 8.97 6.41 -8.47
CA MET A 324 8.54 5.75 -7.25
C MET A 324 7.10 6.14 -6.90
N ASP A 325 6.25 5.14 -6.63
CA ASP A 325 4.82 5.30 -6.36
C ASP A 325 4.50 5.38 -4.86
N GLY A 326 5.50 5.21 -4.02
CA GLY A 326 5.34 5.35 -2.58
C GLY A 326 6.65 5.41 -1.83
N PHE A 327 6.57 5.90 -0.60
CA PHE A 327 7.71 6.00 0.32
C PHE A 327 7.34 5.53 1.71
N ARG A 328 8.13 4.60 2.25
CA ARG A 328 8.08 4.22 3.67
C ARG A 328 9.21 4.90 4.41
N PHE A 329 8.88 5.65 5.44
CA PHE A 329 9.86 6.35 6.26
C PHE A 329 10.25 5.49 7.47
N ASP A 330 11.51 5.10 7.50
CA ASP A 330 12.13 4.49 8.68
C ASP A 330 12.11 5.48 9.84
N ILE A 331 11.68 5.02 11.02
CA ILE A 331 11.52 5.82 12.23
C ILE A 331 11.03 7.26 11.91
N ALA A 332 9.92 7.36 11.17
CA ALA A 332 9.31 8.65 10.82
C ALA A 332 9.10 9.55 12.04
N SER A 333 8.95 8.95 13.21
CA SER A 333 8.81 9.62 14.49
C SER A 333 10.01 10.48 14.92
N LEU A 334 11.14 10.40 14.22
CA LEU A 334 12.27 11.32 14.43
C LEU A 334 12.29 12.48 13.42
N ILE A 335 11.37 12.51 12.47
CA ILE A 335 11.17 13.60 11.51
C ILE A 335 10.00 14.48 11.98
N ASP A 336 10.14 15.78 11.82
CA ASP A 336 9.09 16.73 12.23
C ASP A 336 7.90 16.72 11.26
N THR A 337 6.70 17.01 11.79
CA THR A 337 5.44 16.98 11.03
C THR A 337 5.41 18.00 9.90
N VAL A 338 6.12 19.12 10.02
CA VAL A 338 6.21 20.14 8.96
C VAL A 338 6.98 19.58 7.78
N THR A 339 8.11 18.91 8.04
CA THR A 339 8.92 18.26 6.99
C THR A 339 8.11 17.18 6.27
N ILE A 340 7.39 16.30 6.98
CA ILE A 340 6.53 15.27 6.37
C ILE A 340 5.46 15.94 5.47
N ASN A 341 4.78 16.97 5.96
CA ASN A 341 3.75 17.64 5.17
C ASN A 341 4.33 18.35 3.94
N GLU A 342 5.51 18.99 4.05
CA GLU A 342 6.18 19.62 2.90
C GLU A 342 6.61 18.59 1.85
N ILE A 343 7.09 17.41 2.26
CA ILE A 343 7.41 16.29 1.35
C ILE A 343 6.15 15.88 0.58
N MET A 344 5.08 15.54 1.28
CA MET A 344 3.83 15.12 0.65
C MET A 344 3.30 16.19 -0.30
N ALA A 345 3.27 17.45 0.13
CA ALA A 345 2.80 18.54 -0.70
C ALA A 345 3.64 18.74 -1.97
N ALA A 346 4.98 18.67 -1.86
CA ALA A 346 5.88 18.85 -2.99
C ALA A 346 5.77 17.70 -4.01
N VAL A 347 5.71 16.45 -3.55
CA VAL A 347 5.56 15.28 -4.42
C VAL A 347 4.19 15.26 -5.09
N HIS A 348 3.11 15.50 -4.32
CA HIS A 348 1.75 15.48 -4.85
C HIS A 348 1.44 16.56 -5.88
N GLN A 349 2.26 17.63 -5.99
CA GLN A 349 2.12 18.61 -7.08
C GLN A 349 2.27 17.96 -8.47
N LYS A 350 3.12 16.95 -8.61
CA LYS A 350 3.37 16.25 -9.87
C LYS A 350 2.84 14.81 -9.87
N HIS A 351 2.89 14.16 -8.72
CA HIS A 351 2.59 12.73 -8.53
C HIS A 351 1.50 12.56 -7.45
N PRO A 352 0.24 12.91 -7.73
CA PRO A 352 -0.83 13.00 -6.72
C PRO A 352 -1.22 11.64 -6.12
N ASN A 353 -0.77 10.52 -6.70
CA ASN A 353 -1.11 9.17 -6.28
C ASN A 353 -0.02 8.50 -5.41
N VAL A 354 1.14 9.14 -5.23
CA VAL A 354 2.23 8.60 -4.42
C VAL A 354 1.77 8.42 -2.97
N ILE A 355 1.94 7.22 -2.43
CA ILE A 355 1.55 6.88 -1.07
C ILE A 355 2.70 7.11 -0.08
N PHE A 356 2.36 7.53 1.16
CA PHE A 356 3.32 7.79 2.22
C PHE A 356 2.93 7.07 3.49
N TYR A 357 3.88 6.38 4.12
CA TYR A 357 3.70 5.77 5.43
C TYR A 357 5.06 5.54 6.12
N GLY A 358 5.03 5.18 7.39
CA GLY A 358 6.26 4.94 8.14
C GLY A 358 6.04 4.53 9.59
N GLU A 359 7.12 4.50 10.34
CA GLU A 359 7.13 4.12 11.75
C GLU A 359 6.93 5.33 12.64
N GLY A 360 5.85 5.30 13.43
CA GLY A 360 5.46 6.40 14.31
C GLY A 360 5.66 6.10 15.80
N TRP A 361 6.70 5.37 16.16
CA TRP A 361 6.99 4.99 17.55
C TRP A 361 7.26 6.22 18.44
N ASP A 362 6.86 6.20 19.71
CA ASP A 362 7.18 7.27 20.67
C ASP A 362 8.67 7.20 21.08
N MET A 363 9.53 7.83 20.27
CA MET A 363 10.97 7.89 20.48
C MET A 363 11.41 9.29 20.88
N ARG A 364 12.45 9.38 21.71
CA ARG A 364 12.96 10.66 22.23
C ARG A 364 14.21 11.07 21.50
N THR A 365 14.28 12.37 21.12
CA THR A 365 15.43 13.00 20.47
C THR A 365 15.63 14.44 20.99
N GLU A 366 16.84 14.96 20.87
CA GLU A 366 17.20 16.33 21.25
C GLU A 366 16.80 17.32 20.14
N LEU A 367 15.64 17.96 20.28
CA LEU A 367 15.17 18.93 19.30
C LEU A 367 15.97 20.23 19.33
N THR A 368 16.29 20.78 18.18
CA THR A 368 17.09 22.00 18.04
C THR A 368 16.26 23.30 18.11
N LYS A 369 14.94 23.18 18.01
CA LYS A 369 13.97 24.29 18.11
C LYS A 369 12.84 23.93 19.06
N PRO A 370 12.34 24.87 19.89
CA PRO A 370 11.18 24.64 20.75
C PRO A 370 9.89 24.52 19.90
N GLY A 371 8.92 23.75 20.40
CA GLY A 371 7.59 23.62 19.79
C GLY A 371 7.50 22.72 18.55
N VAL A 372 8.61 22.11 18.14
CA VAL A 372 8.62 21.14 17.05
C VAL A 372 7.78 19.92 17.44
N GLN A 373 6.88 19.49 16.55
CA GLN A 373 6.09 18.27 16.69
C GLN A 373 6.67 17.20 15.76
N LEU A 374 6.87 16.01 16.30
CA LEU A 374 7.38 14.86 15.54
C LEU A 374 6.24 14.02 14.97
N ALA A 375 6.51 13.29 13.88
CA ALA A 375 5.53 12.44 13.21
C ALA A 375 5.36 11.10 13.96
N VAL A 376 4.93 11.18 15.23
CA VAL A 376 4.54 10.03 16.04
C VAL A 376 3.07 9.66 15.78
N GLN A 377 2.69 8.41 16.03
CA GLN A 377 1.31 7.94 15.86
C GLN A 377 0.27 8.85 16.51
N THR A 378 0.53 9.32 17.74
CA THR A 378 -0.39 10.21 18.47
C THR A 378 -0.58 11.58 17.83
N ASN A 379 0.28 11.95 16.89
CA ASN A 379 0.19 13.17 16.09
C ASN A 379 -0.37 12.89 14.65
N SER A 380 -1.01 11.74 14.41
CA SER A 380 -1.53 11.35 13.09
C SER A 380 -2.45 12.40 12.45
N ALA A 381 -3.24 13.11 13.25
CA ALA A 381 -4.09 14.21 12.79
C ALA A 381 -3.30 15.42 12.24
N MET A 382 -2.00 15.55 12.59
CA MET A 382 -1.13 16.63 12.10
C MET A 382 -0.47 16.31 10.74
N VAL A 383 -0.56 15.06 10.31
CA VAL A 383 0.01 14.57 9.03
C VAL A 383 -1.05 13.77 8.25
N PRO A 384 -2.15 14.43 7.82
CA PRO A 384 -3.22 13.75 7.09
C PRO A 384 -2.70 13.17 5.79
N GLY A 385 -3.08 11.91 5.48
CA GLY A 385 -2.61 11.17 4.31
C GLY A 385 -1.26 10.44 4.52
N PHE A 386 -0.65 10.55 5.71
CA PHE A 386 0.52 9.74 6.08
C PHE A 386 0.09 8.54 6.94
N GLY A 387 0.40 7.32 6.47
CA GLY A 387 0.09 6.09 7.19
C GLY A 387 1.14 5.73 8.23
N PHE A 388 0.71 5.01 9.28
CA PHE A 388 1.61 4.50 10.33
C PHE A 388 1.46 3.00 10.51
N PHE A 389 2.57 2.30 10.68
CA PHE A 389 2.55 0.91 11.10
C PHE A 389 1.80 0.75 12.43
N SER A 390 0.80 -0.13 12.46
CA SER A 390 -0.01 -0.38 13.65
C SER A 390 0.62 -1.47 14.51
N ASP A 391 1.45 -1.09 15.48
CA ASP A 391 1.95 -2.03 16.50
C ASP A 391 0.81 -2.60 17.35
N THR A 392 -0.27 -1.86 17.53
CA THR A 392 -1.45 -2.30 18.29
C THR A 392 -2.02 -3.59 17.70
N ILE A 393 -2.31 -3.64 16.37
CA ILE A 393 -2.84 -4.86 15.74
C ILE A 393 -1.80 -5.99 15.75
N ARG A 394 -0.54 -5.68 15.47
CA ARG A 394 0.56 -6.64 15.49
C ARG A 394 0.65 -7.34 16.85
N ASP A 395 0.72 -6.56 17.92
CA ASP A 395 0.94 -7.09 19.27
C ASP A 395 -0.30 -7.81 19.82
N LEU A 396 -1.51 -7.34 19.49
CA LEU A 396 -2.74 -8.06 19.81
C LEU A 396 -2.79 -9.42 19.13
N LEU A 397 -2.38 -9.53 17.86
CA LEU A 397 -2.45 -10.78 17.09
C LEU A 397 -1.38 -11.79 17.52
N ARG A 398 -0.10 -11.37 17.59
CA ARG A 398 1.03 -12.30 17.76
C ARG A 398 1.76 -12.20 19.10
N GLY A 399 1.37 -11.26 19.97
CA GLY A 399 2.07 -10.93 21.22
C GLY A 399 3.13 -9.84 21.03
N THR A 400 3.41 -9.13 22.11
CA THR A 400 4.32 -7.96 22.11
C THR A 400 5.75 -8.32 21.72
N THR A 401 6.46 -7.40 21.06
CA THR A 401 7.88 -7.55 20.71
C THR A 401 8.82 -7.51 21.90
N PHE A 402 8.41 -6.89 23.01
CA PHE A 402 9.24 -6.75 24.22
C PHE A 402 9.33 -8.04 25.05
N GLU A 403 8.42 -8.99 24.85
CA GLU A 403 8.40 -10.28 25.52
C GLU A 403 8.22 -11.40 24.51
N SER A 404 9.34 -12.01 24.11
CA SER A 404 9.39 -12.91 22.94
C SER A 404 8.53 -14.18 23.06
N THR A 405 8.13 -14.59 24.25
CA THR A 405 7.30 -15.78 24.51
C THR A 405 5.86 -15.46 24.90
N ALA A 406 5.50 -14.17 25.09
CA ALA A 406 4.13 -13.79 25.41
C ALA A 406 3.21 -14.04 24.20
N PRO A 407 2.15 -14.89 24.34
CA PRO A 407 1.23 -15.18 23.25
C PRO A 407 0.32 -13.99 22.97
N GLY A 408 -0.11 -13.87 21.70
CA GLY A 408 -1.20 -13.00 21.29
C GLY A 408 -2.49 -13.78 21.04
N PHE A 409 -3.49 -13.09 20.50
CA PHE A 409 -4.81 -13.64 20.20
C PHE A 409 -4.76 -14.96 19.43
N VAL A 410 -3.98 -15.04 18.35
CA VAL A 410 -3.94 -16.23 17.51
C VAL A 410 -3.34 -17.46 18.19
N ALA A 411 -2.54 -17.25 19.25
CA ALA A 411 -1.98 -18.31 20.09
C ALA A 411 -2.82 -18.56 21.36
N GLY A 412 -4.07 -18.09 21.39
CA GLY A 412 -5.02 -18.34 22.44
C GLY A 412 -4.89 -17.45 23.70
N ALA A 413 -4.22 -16.30 23.59
CA ALA A 413 -4.24 -15.32 24.69
C ALA A 413 -5.61 -14.61 24.76
N VAL A 414 -6.06 -14.33 25.99
CA VAL A 414 -7.17 -13.40 26.20
C VAL A 414 -6.62 -11.99 26.04
N VAL A 415 -7.11 -11.28 25.03
CA VAL A 415 -6.76 -9.90 24.74
C VAL A 415 -8.02 -9.02 24.79
N SER A 416 -7.86 -7.67 24.86
CA SER A 416 -9.04 -6.78 24.80
C SER A 416 -9.78 -6.92 23.49
N LYS A 417 -11.06 -7.32 23.55
CA LYS A 417 -11.95 -7.38 22.37
C LYS A 417 -12.18 -6.00 21.79
N GLU A 418 -12.36 -5.01 22.62
CA GLU A 418 -12.56 -3.62 22.21
C GLU A 418 -11.34 -3.11 21.41
N ALA A 419 -10.14 -3.51 21.82
CA ALA A 419 -8.93 -3.17 21.07
C ALA A 419 -8.83 -3.91 19.73
N LEU A 420 -9.20 -5.20 19.68
CA LEU A 420 -9.30 -5.96 18.43
C LEU A 420 -10.35 -5.35 17.48
N GLU A 421 -11.53 -5.02 18.02
CA GLU A 421 -12.61 -4.38 17.26
C GLU A 421 -12.15 -3.04 16.69
N ALA A 422 -11.53 -2.19 17.51
CA ALA A 422 -10.96 -0.92 17.06
C ALA A 422 -9.91 -1.11 15.97
N CYS A 423 -9.02 -2.10 16.09
CA CYS A 423 -8.03 -2.43 15.07
C CYS A 423 -8.67 -2.93 13.77
N PHE A 424 -9.68 -3.83 13.86
CA PHE A 424 -10.39 -4.30 12.68
C PHE A 424 -11.10 -3.16 11.94
N MET A 425 -11.64 -2.20 12.67
CA MET A 425 -12.27 -1.00 12.13
C MET A 425 -11.26 0.06 11.64
N GLY A 426 -9.94 -0.18 11.73
CA GLY A 426 -8.91 0.82 11.37
C GLY A 426 -8.95 2.07 12.25
N MET A 427 -9.41 1.93 13.50
CA MET A 427 -9.59 3.02 14.46
C MET A 427 -8.92 2.75 15.82
N PRO A 428 -7.64 2.31 15.88
CA PRO A 428 -6.92 2.31 17.14
C PRO A 428 -6.87 3.73 17.71
N SER A 429 -6.64 3.88 19.01
CA SER A 429 -6.79 5.16 19.72
C SER A 429 -5.96 6.31 19.16
N TRP A 430 -4.85 6.01 18.45
CA TRP A 430 -3.95 6.99 17.85
C TRP A 430 -4.36 7.41 16.42
N ALA A 431 -5.12 6.60 15.66
CA ALA A 431 -5.43 6.87 14.27
C ALA A 431 -6.54 7.94 14.13
N ALA A 432 -6.29 8.96 13.33
CA ALA A 432 -7.31 9.95 12.97
C ALA A 432 -8.27 9.40 11.91
N GLN A 433 -7.76 8.65 10.93
CA GLN A 433 -8.52 8.02 9.85
C GLN A 433 -8.05 6.57 9.60
N PRO A 434 -8.90 5.69 9.05
CA PRO A 434 -8.52 4.31 8.75
C PRO A 434 -7.39 4.18 7.73
N ASP A 435 -7.31 5.09 6.74
CA ASP A 435 -6.26 5.12 5.72
C ASP A 435 -4.85 5.38 6.28
N GLN A 436 -4.76 5.81 7.55
CA GLN A 436 -3.50 5.96 8.26
C GLN A 436 -3.03 4.67 8.97
N CYS A 437 -3.82 3.60 8.95
CA CYS A 437 -3.48 2.34 9.61
C CYS A 437 -2.82 1.36 8.64
N VAL A 438 -1.50 1.12 8.76
CA VAL A 438 -0.80 0.05 8.06
C VAL A 438 -0.82 -1.20 8.94
N ASN A 439 -1.65 -2.18 8.57
CA ASN A 439 -1.93 -3.37 9.35
C ASN A 439 -1.01 -4.52 8.95
N TYR A 440 -0.34 -5.13 9.91
CA TYR A 440 0.63 -6.19 9.68
C TYR A 440 0.74 -7.14 10.87
N ALA A 441 1.31 -8.30 10.66
CA ALA A 441 1.66 -9.26 11.70
C ALA A 441 3.18 -9.44 11.82
N SER A 442 3.93 -9.27 10.74
CA SER A 442 5.40 -9.28 10.74
C SER A 442 5.98 -8.35 9.66
N CYS A 443 7.21 -7.94 9.84
CA CYS A 443 8.03 -7.19 8.89
C CYS A 443 9.48 -7.72 8.93
N HIS A 444 10.43 -7.03 8.29
CA HIS A 444 11.84 -7.43 8.34
C HIS A 444 12.40 -7.44 9.77
N ASP A 445 11.94 -6.51 10.64
CA ASP A 445 12.32 -6.41 12.03
C ASP A 445 11.73 -7.53 12.91
N ASN A 446 12.48 -7.95 13.89
CA ASN A 446 12.12 -8.99 14.83
C ASN A 446 11.92 -10.38 14.15
N THR A 447 11.24 -11.29 14.84
CA THR A 447 10.94 -12.62 14.31
C THR A 447 9.88 -12.57 13.22
N THR A 448 9.96 -13.47 12.24
CA THR A 448 8.85 -13.69 11.30
C THR A 448 7.58 -14.10 12.03
N LEU A 449 6.41 -14.00 11.40
CA LEU A 449 5.16 -14.43 12.01
C LEU A 449 5.22 -15.91 12.45
N PHE A 450 5.71 -16.79 11.57
CA PHE A 450 5.73 -18.23 11.86
C PHE A 450 6.75 -18.59 12.95
N ASP A 451 7.91 -17.92 12.99
CA ASP A 451 8.89 -18.06 14.07
C ASP A 451 8.33 -17.55 15.41
N ARG A 452 7.61 -16.42 15.38
CA ARG A 452 6.94 -15.89 16.58
C ARG A 452 5.90 -16.85 17.13
N ILE A 453 5.08 -17.43 16.27
CA ILE A 453 4.09 -18.45 16.66
C ILE A 453 4.79 -19.68 17.27
N ALA A 454 5.95 -20.08 16.72
CA ALA A 454 6.70 -21.20 17.27
C ALA A 454 7.27 -20.90 18.67
N LEU A 455 7.61 -19.64 18.97
CA LEU A 455 8.05 -19.20 20.32
C LEU A 455 6.90 -19.09 21.31
N THR A 456 5.73 -18.63 20.88
CA THR A 456 4.57 -18.37 21.75
C THR A 456 3.68 -19.58 21.95
N ALA A 457 3.75 -20.58 21.04
CA ALA A 457 3.03 -21.85 21.12
C ALA A 457 3.98 -23.04 20.84
N PRO A 458 5.02 -23.27 21.68
CA PRO A 458 6.08 -24.25 21.42
C PRO A 458 5.56 -25.69 21.41
N ASP A 459 4.52 -25.99 22.18
CA ASP A 459 3.93 -27.35 22.28
C ASP A 459 2.83 -27.61 21.26
N ALA A 460 2.42 -26.59 20.47
CA ALA A 460 1.37 -26.73 19.48
C ALA A 460 1.88 -27.55 18.27
N PRO A 461 1.06 -28.47 17.73
CA PRO A 461 1.36 -29.15 16.47
C PRO A 461 1.59 -28.15 15.33
N VAL A 462 2.37 -28.54 14.31
CA VAL A 462 2.67 -27.67 13.16
C VAL A 462 1.39 -27.22 12.45
N GLU A 463 0.41 -28.10 12.31
CA GLU A 463 -0.89 -27.80 11.71
C GLU A 463 -1.64 -26.70 12.47
N SER A 464 -1.56 -26.70 13.80
CA SER A 464 -2.14 -25.63 14.64
C SER A 464 -1.39 -24.31 14.47
N ARG A 465 -0.06 -24.34 14.37
CA ARG A 465 0.76 -23.14 14.09
C ARG A 465 0.45 -22.56 12.72
N ILE A 466 0.21 -23.42 11.70
CA ILE A 466 -0.24 -22.96 10.37
C ILE A 466 -1.61 -22.29 10.46
N ARG A 467 -2.54 -22.83 11.25
CA ARG A 467 -3.85 -22.18 11.48
C ARG A 467 -3.70 -20.83 12.18
N MET A 468 -2.82 -20.72 13.17
CA MET A 468 -2.51 -19.43 13.85
C MET A 468 -1.97 -18.40 12.85
N ASN A 469 -1.05 -18.80 11.96
CA ASN A 469 -0.55 -17.97 10.88
C ASN A 469 -1.67 -17.49 9.95
N ASN A 470 -2.51 -18.40 9.50
CA ASN A 470 -3.62 -18.11 8.60
C ASN A 470 -4.69 -17.24 9.28
N LEU A 471 -4.95 -17.42 10.59
CA LEU A 471 -5.88 -16.59 11.35
C LEU A 471 -5.37 -15.15 11.49
N ALA A 472 -4.05 -14.95 11.77
CA ALA A 472 -3.45 -13.63 11.80
C ALA A 472 -3.59 -12.93 10.43
N ALA A 473 -3.24 -13.63 9.35
CA ALA A 473 -3.37 -13.13 7.98
C ALA A 473 -4.82 -12.73 7.66
N ALA A 474 -5.79 -13.58 7.96
CA ALA A 474 -7.20 -13.26 7.73
C ALA A 474 -7.63 -12.00 8.49
N PHE A 475 -7.19 -11.85 9.74
CA PHE A 475 -7.58 -10.69 10.54
C PHE A 475 -7.04 -9.39 9.95
N TYR A 476 -5.71 -9.26 9.78
CA TYR A 476 -5.15 -7.98 9.34
C TYR A 476 -5.44 -7.67 7.87
N MET A 477 -5.57 -8.68 7.00
CA MET A 477 -5.91 -8.46 5.59
C MET A 477 -7.38 -8.05 5.38
N LEU A 478 -8.30 -8.46 6.25
CA LEU A 478 -9.71 -8.11 6.13
C LEU A 478 -10.09 -6.89 6.98
N SER A 479 -9.19 -6.39 7.84
CA SER A 479 -9.37 -5.16 8.60
C SER A 479 -9.40 -3.93 7.69
N GLN A 480 -10.05 -2.86 8.14
CA GLN A 480 -9.95 -1.55 7.52
C GLN A 480 -8.52 -1.02 7.63
N GLY A 481 -8.11 -0.18 6.68
CA GLY A 481 -6.74 0.30 6.56
C GLY A 481 -5.96 -0.41 5.45
N VAL A 482 -4.64 -0.45 5.54
CA VAL A 482 -3.73 -0.91 4.50
C VAL A 482 -3.05 -2.20 4.93
N PRO A 483 -3.33 -3.36 4.32
CA PRO A 483 -2.63 -4.60 4.64
C PRO A 483 -1.19 -4.59 4.13
N PHE A 484 -0.30 -5.00 5.01
CA PHE A 484 1.13 -5.10 4.76
C PHE A 484 1.63 -6.48 5.19
N LEU A 485 2.37 -7.16 4.33
CA LEU A 485 2.92 -8.48 4.63
C LEU A 485 4.41 -8.57 4.28
N GLN A 486 5.16 -9.23 5.15
CA GLN A 486 6.56 -9.54 4.92
C GLN A 486 6.70 -10.61 3.84
N ALA A 487 7.60 -10.42 2.88
CA ALA A 487 7.89 -11.42 1.85
C ALA A 487 8.19 -12.80 2.45
N GLY A 488 7.44 -13.80 2.02
CA GLY A 488 7.55 -15.17 2.48
C GLY A 488 6.62 -15.55 3.63
N GLU A 489 5.84 -14.62 4.20
CA GLU A 489 4.83 -14.93 5.22
C GLU A 489 3.81 -15.94 4.67
N GLU A 490 3.43 -15.78 3.40
CA GLU A 490 2.53 -16.65 2.64
C GLU A 490 3.09 -18.06 2.36
N MET A 491 4.34 -18.29 2.70
CA MET A 491 5.01 -19.60 2.61
C MET A 491 5.76 -19.94 3.91
N LEU A 492 5.25 -19.45 5.05
CA LEU A 492 5.72 -19.78 6.40
C LEU A 492 7.22 -19.48 6.56
N ARG A 493 7.66 -18.29 6.17
CA ARG A 493 9.06 -17.86 6.26
C ARG A 493 9.61 -18.07 7.66
N THR A 494 10.81 -18.62 7.75
CA THR A 494 11.56 -18.79 9.00
C THR A 494 12.99 -18.28 8.84
N LYS A 495 13.54 -17.69 9.88
CA LYS A 495 14.92 -17.21 9.97
C LYS A 495 15.64 -17.95 11.11
N PRO A 496 16.24 -19.12 10.86
CA PRO A 496 16.89 -19.92 11.90
C PRO A 496 18.14 -19.21 12.43
N GLY A 497 18.26 -19.15 13.75
CA GLY A 497 19.41 -18.57 14.45
C GLY A 497 20.64 -19.46 14.36
N LYS A 498 21.83 -18.84 14.32
CA LYS A 498 23.13 -19.53 14.20
C LYS A 498 23.39 -20.55 15.32
N HIS A 499 22.87 -20.30 16.51
CA HIS A 499 23.08 -21.13 17.71
C HIS A 499 21.83 -21.88 18.16
N GLY A 500 20.85 -22.07 17.26
CA GLY A 500 19.51 -22.57 17.54
C GLY A 500 18.51 -21.43 17.82
N GLY A 501 17.21 -21.75 17.83
CA GLY A 501 16.15 -20.74 17.90
C GLY A 501 16.03 -19.96 16.59
N PHE A 502 15.62 -18.71 16.69
CA PHE A 502 15.35 -17.83 15.54
C PHE A 502 16.19 -16.55 15.61
N ASP A 503 16.51 -16.01 14.43
CA ASP A 503 17.26 -14.75 14.29
C ASP A 503 16.25 -13.60 14.22
N ASP A 504 16.15 -12.83 15.29
CA ASP A 504 15.22 -11.70 15.45
C ASP A 504 15.81 -10.36 14.95
N ASN A 505 17.10 -10.35 14.61
CA ASN A 505 17.80 -9.17 14.11
C ASN A 505 18.78 -9.54 12.99
N SER A 506 18.24 -10.00 11.87
CA SER A 506 19.01 -10.63 10.80
C SER A 506 19.65 -9.64 9.80
N TYR A 507 19.80 -8.36 10.16
CA TYR A 507 20.25 -7.28 9.26
C TYR A 507 21.62 -7.50 8.61
N ARG A 508 22.48 -8.32 9.21
CA ARG A 508 23.81 -8.75 8.69
C ARG A 508 23.95 -10.27 8.58
N SER A 509 22.85 -11.00 8.76
CA SER A 509 22.89 -12.45 8.65
C SER A 509 23.02 -12.89 7.19
N PRO A 510 23.62 -14.06 6.93
CA PRO A 510 23.89 -14.48 5.54
C PRO A 510 22.61 -14.81 4.76
N ASP A 511 22.73 -14.91 3.44
CA ASP A 511 21.65 -15.32 2.53
C ASP A 511 21.00 -16.65 2.94
N SER A 512 21.74 -17.54 3.59
CA SER A 512 21.19 -18.80 4.10
C SER A 512 20.11 -18.61 5.17
N VAL A 513 20.12 -17.49 5.89
CA VAL A 513 19.07 -17.06 6.83
C VAL A 513 18.00 -16.25 6.10
N ASN A 514 18.39 -15.20 5.40
CA ASN A 514 17.47 -14.16 4.91
C ASN A 514 16.76 -14.50 3.59
N SER A 515 17.39 -15.24 2.66
CA SER A 515 16.80 -15.50 1.34
C SER A 515 15.47 -16.27 1.42
N LEU A 516 14.54 -15.96 0.53
CA LEU A 516 13.28 -16.68 0.38
C LEU A 516 13.52 -18.14 -0.04
N LYS A 517 12.93 -19.08 0.67
CA LYS A 517 13.14 -20.52 0.49
C LYS A 517 12.16 -21.10 -0.55
N TRP A 518 12.26 -20.68 -1.80
CA TRP A 518 11.33 -21.02 -2.88
C TRP A 518 11.01 -22.51 -3.02
N ALA A 519 11.98 -23.40 -2.73
CA ALA A 519 11.77 -24.83 -2.77
C ALA A 519 10.70 -25.36 -1.79
N THR A 520 10.32 -24.58 -0.78
CA THR A 520 9.21 -24.95 0.12
C THR A 520 7.89 -25.03 -0.61
N LEU A 521 7.71 -24.20 -1.67
CA LEU A 521 6.51 -24.22 -2.50
C LEU A 521 6.28 -25.53 -3.27
N ASP A 522 7.27 -26.42 -3.35
CA ASP A 522 7.11 -27.74 -3.95
C ASP A 522 6.41 -28.74 -3.01
N LYS A 523 6.03 -28.31 -1.79
CA LYS A 523 5.33 -29.13 -0.80
C LYS A 523 3.87 -28.68 -0.64
N PRO A 524 2.90 -29.63 -0.53
CA PRO A 524 1.48 -29.32 -0.47
C PRO A 524 1.07 -28.33 0.64
N GLU A 525 1.61 -28.51 1.85
CA GLU A 525 1.24 -27.68 3.00
C GLU A 525 1.58 -26.19 2.80
N TYR A 526 2.63 -25.87 2.04
CA TYR A 526 2.98 -24.47 1.70
C TYR A 526 2.12 -23.95 0.55
N GLN A 527 1.70 -24.81 -0.38
CA GLN A 527 0.74 -24.43 -1.44
C GLN A 527 -0.64 -24.12 -0.85
N ASP A 528 -1.09 -24.83 0.17
CA ASP A 528 -2.35 -24.55 0.86
C ASP A 528 -2.32 -23.17 1.53
N VAL A 529 -1.23 -22.83 2.23
CA VAL A 529 -1.03 -21.50 2.83
C VAL A 529 -1.00 -20.42 1.76
N LEU A 530 -0.20 -20.60 0.70
CA LEU A 530 -0.13 -19.65 -0.43
C LEU A 530 -1.51 -19.43 -1.07
N SER A 531 -2.28 -20.50 -1.26
CA SER A 531 -3.63 -20.44 -1.83
C SER A 531 -4.59 -19.67 -0.91
N TYR A 532 -4.44 -19.84 0.40
CA TYR A 532 -5.22 -19.10 1.40
C TYR A 532 -4.94 -17.60 1.32
N TYR A 533 -3.66 -17.16 1.29
CA TYR A 533 -3.28 -15.77 1.16
C TYR A 533 -3.80 -15.14 -0.15
N LYS A 534 -3.65 -15.85 -1.27
CA LYS A 534 -4.24 -15.43 -2.57
C LYS A 534 -5.74 -15.21 -2.46
N GLY A 535 -6.43 -16.13 -1.81
CA GLY A 535 -7.87 -16.06 -1.61
C GLY A 535 -8.29 -14.87 -0.74
N LEU A 536 -7.56 -14.57 0.34
CA LEU A 536 -7.80 -13.41 1.20
C LEU A 536 -7.64 -12.10 0.42
N ILE A 537 -6.54 -11.97 -0.34
CA ILE A 537 -6.27 -10.78 -1.16
C ILE A 537 -7.36 -10.61 -2.23
N ALA A 538 -7.74 -11.70 -2.91
CA ALA A 538 -8.80 -11.66 -3.91
C ALA A 538 -10.16 -11.26 -3.28
N PHE A 539 -10.49 -11.79 -2.11
CA PHE A 539 -11.71 -11.45 -1.39
C PHE A 539 -11.73 -9.97 -0.99
N ARG A 540 -10.63 -9.45 -0.38
CA ARG A 540 -10.51 -8.03 -0.04
C ARG A 540 -10.70 -7.13 -1.27
N LYS A 541 -10.07 -7.46 -2.40
CA LYS A 541 -10.18 -6.68 -3.65
C LYS A 541 -11.59 -6.68 -4.23
N ALA A 542 -12.33 -7.76 -4.05
CA ALA A 542 -13.71 -7.87 -4.53
C ALA A 542 -14.71 -7.07 -3.70
N HIS A 543 -14.39 -6.75 -2.44
CA HIS A 543 -15.32 -6.14 -1.48
C HIS A 543 -14.86 -4.74 -1.07
N VAL A 544 -15.53 -3.69 -1.60
CA VAL A 544 -15.18 -2.28 -1.32
C VAL A 544 -15.36 -1.92 0.15
N ALA A 545 -16.32 -2.53 0.84
CA ALA A 545 -16.57 -2.26 2.26
C ALA A 545 -15.44 -2.72 3.21
N LEU A 546 -14.44 -3.47 2.72
CA LEU A 546 -13.21 -3.79 3.45
C LEU A 546 -12.10 -2.74 3.25
N ARG A 547 -12.36 -1.68 2.45
CA ARG A 547 -11.35 -0.71 2.00
C ARG A 547 -11.82 0.73 2.15
N LEU A 548 -12.63 0.97 3.20
CA LEU A 548 -13.15 2.31 3.52
C LEU A 548 -12.00 3.19 4.03
N SER A 549 -11.98 4.45 3.60
CA SER A 549 -10.90 5.39 3.92
C SER A 549 -11.25 6.41 4.99
N THR A 550 -12.55 6.58 5.30
CA THR A 550 -13.01 7.56 6.29
C THR A 550 -13.60 6.90 7.54
N ARG A 551 -13.40 7.54 8.67
CA ARG A 551 -13.98 7.12 9.96
C ARG A 551 -15.50 7.06 9.92
N GLU A 552 -16.14 8.03 9.24
CA GLU A 552 -17.57 8.12 9.10
C GLU A 552 -18.15 6.92 8.33
N ASP A 553 -17.50 6.53 7.22
CA ASP A 553 -17.93 5.38 6.44
C ASP A 553 -17.77 4.07 7.21
N VAL A 554 -16.63 3.92 7.92
CA VAL A 554 -16.40 2.74 8.75
C VAL A 554 -17.43 2.63 9.86
N GLN A 555 -17.73 3.72 10.59
CA GLN A 555 -18.73 3.72 11.65
C GLN A 555 -20.15 3.41 11.14
N ARG A 556 -20.45 3.82 9.91
CA ARG A 556 -21.72 3.54 9.25
C ARG A 556 -21.84 2.09 8.78
N CYS A 557 -20.75 1.49 8.30
CA CYS A 557 -20.79 0.22 7.59
C CYS A 557 -20.28 -0.98 8.41
N VAL A 558 -19.39 -0.79 9.40
CA VAL A 558 -18.76 -1.88 10.14
C VAL A 558 -19.29 -1.95 11.56
N HIS A 559 -19.89 -3.08 11.92
CA HIS A 559 -20.57 -3.28 13.19
C HIS A 559 -19.97 -4.50 13.92
N PRO A 560 -19.30 -4.31 15.07
CA PRO A 560 -18.93 -5.43 15.94
C PRO A 560 -20.16 -6.23 16.35
N VAL A 561 -20.04 -7.55 16.39
CA VAL A 561 -21.08 -8.47 16.82
C VAL A 561 -20.66 -9.16 18.10
N TYR A 562 -21.50 -9.13 19.11
CA TYR A 562 -21.19 -9.75 20.40
C TYR A 562 -20.95 -11.26 20.26
N CYS A 563 -19.83 -11.71 20.77
CA CYS A 563 -19.47 -13.12 20.94
C CYS A 563 -19.24 -13.40 22.43
N GLU A 564 -19.90 -14.42 22.97
CA GLU A 564 -19.75 -14.79 24.38
C GLU A 564 -18.33 -15.32 24.68
N ASN A 565 -17.75 -16.09 23.74
CA ASN A 565 -16.42 -16.66 23.87
C ASN A 565 -15.34 -15.58 23.84
N GLU A 566 -14.45 -15.52 24.85
CA GLU A 566 -13.40 -14.51 24.98
C GLU A 566 -12.33 -14.55 23.89
N HIS A 567 -12.17 -15.70 23.21
CA HIS A 567 -11.24 -15.90 22.10
C HIS A 567 -11.91 -15.75 20.73
N CYS A 568 -13.10 -15.16 20.67
CA CYS A 568 -13.82 -14.98 19.41
C CYS A 568 -14.31 -13.54 19.25
N VAL A 569 -14.09 -12.98 18.05
CA VAL A 569 -14.67 -11.68 17.65
C VAL A 569 -15.36 -11.83 16.29
N ALA A 570 -16.44 -11.06 16.10
CA ALA A 570 -17.19 -11.08 14.86
C ALA A 570 -17.65 -9.70 14.43
N PHE A 571 -17.86 -9.53 13.13
CA PHE A 571 -18.25 -8.28 12.52
C PHE A 571 -19.31 -8.50 11.45
N ARG A 572 -20.29 -7.61 11.40
CA ARG A 572 -21.17 -7.45 10.26
C ARG A 572 -20.74 -6.18 9.51
N ILE A 573 -20.62 -6.29 8.19
CA ILE A 573 -20.16 -5.19 7.35
C ILE A 573 -21.20 -4.98 6.26
N ASP A 574 -21.74 -3.78 6.19
CA ASP A 574 -22.71 -3.39 5.18
C ASP A 574 -22.02 -3.01 3.88
N GLU A 575 -22.42 -3.61 2.77
CA GLU A 575 -21.99 -3.29 1.41
C GLU A 575 -23.15 -2.67 0.60
N PRO A 576 -22.86 -1.95 -0.50
CA PRO A 576 -23.89 -1.37 -1.36
C PRO A 576 -24.93 -2.39 -1.83
N GLU A 577 -24.51 -3.61 -2.19
CA GLU A 577 -25.37 -4.65 -2.72
C GLU A 577 -25.45 -5.90 -1.82
N GLY A 578 -25.00 -5.79 -0.56
CA GLY A 578 -24.96 -6.97 0.30
C GLY A 578 -24.53 -6.72 1.72
N GLU A 579 -24.04 -7.77 2.34
CA GLU A 579 -23.43 -7.75 3.66
C GLU A 579 -22.34 -8.82 3.72
N ILE A 580 -21.31 -8.53 4.51
CA ILE A 580 -20.28 -9.49 4.91
C ILE A 580 -20.48 -9.80 6.40
N PHE A 581 -20.29 -11.06 6.79
CA PHE A 581 -20.23 -11.47 8.18
C PHE A 581 -18.92 -12.20 8.40
N ALA A 582 -18.02 -11.63 9.19
CA ALA A 582 -16.68 -12.15 9.45
C ALA A 582 -16.56 -12.59 10.91
N VAL A 583 -16.04 -13.78 11.14
CA VAL A 583 -15.81 -14.36 12.48
C VAL A 583 -14.37 -14.84 12.57
N PHE A 584 -13.69 -14.47 13.65
CA PHE A 584 -12.31 -14.88 13.95
C PHE A 584 -12.30 -15.63 15.29
N ASN A 585 -12.04 -16.93 15.24
CA ASN A 585 -12.01 -17.82 16.39
C ASN A 585 -10.57 -18.25 16.69
N ALA A 586 -10.00 -17.79 17.78
CA ALA A 586 -8.68 -18.21 18.28
C ALA A 586 -8.76 -19.31 19.32
N ASP A 587 -9.97 -19.74 19.73
CA ASP A 587 -10.15 -20.84 20.69
C ASP A 587 -9.66 -22.17 20.09
N ALA A 588 -9.15 -23.05 20.95
CA ALA A 588 -8.80 -24.42 20.63
C ALA A 588 -10.04 -25.32 20.42
N GLN A 589 -11.24 -24.79 20.66
CA GLN A 589 -12.52 -25.48 20.45
C GLN A 589 -13.35 -24.74 19.37
N PRO A 590 -14.28 -25.43 18.70
CA PRO A 590 -15.22 -24.79 17.80
C PRO A 590 -16.13 -23.81 18.57
N VAL A 591 -16.42 -22.67 17.95
CA VAL A 591 -17.34 -21.66 18.51
C VAL A 591 -18.60 -21.58 17.67
N SER A 592 -19.78 -21.60 18.32
CA SER A 592 -21.07 -21.40 17.67
C SER A 592 -21.44 -19.93 17.62
N VAL A 593 -21.78 -19.43 16.42
CA VAL A 593 -22.18 -18.04 16.20
C VAL A 593 -23.51 -17.99 15.46
N SER A 594 -24.44 -17.17 15.94
CA SER A 594 -25.74 -16.97 15.31
C SER A 594 -25.62 -15.94 14.19
N LEU A 595 -26.01 -16.32 12.98
CA LEU A 595 -26.08 -15.42 11.84
C LEU A 595 -27.36 -14.59 11.86
N PRO A 596 -27.37 -13.38 11.33
CA PRO A 596 -28.59 -12.66 11.02
C PRO A 596 -29.49 -13.47 10.07
N ASP A 597 -30.83 -13.28 10.17
CA ASP A 597 -31.80 -14.02 9.37
C ASP A 597 -31.49 -14.02 7.88
N GLY A 598 -31.70 -15.15 7.23
CA GLY A 598 -31.51 -15.35 5.80
C GLY A 598 -30.43 -16.38 5.48
N HIS A 599 -30.10 -16.48 4.19
CA HIS A 599 -29.10 -17.39 3.65
C HIS A 599 -27.78 -16.68 3.41
N TRP A 600 -26.69 -17.26 3.87
CA TRP A 600 -25.33 -16.74 3.78
C TRP A 600 -24.43 -17.68 3.00
N ASN A 601 -23.66 -17.15 2.07
CA ASN A 601 -22.69 -17.90 1.29
C ASN A 601 -21.33 -17.88 2.02
N VAL A 602 -20.76 -19.03 2.30
CA VAL A 602 -19.44 -19.16 2.92
C VAL A 602 -18.37 -18.99 1.85
N ASN A 603 -17.49 -18.00 2.02
CA ASN A 603 -16.40 -17.69 1.10
C ASN A 603 -15.01 -17.97 1.69
N ILE A 604 -14.89 -17.86 3.02
CA ILE A 604 -13.67 -18.21 3.75
C ILE A 604 -14.02 -19.13 4.89
N ARG A 605 -13.31 -20.25 5.00
CA ARG A 605 -13.48 -21.21 6.08
C ARG A 605 -12.24 -22.08 6.23
N ASP A 606 -11.82 -22.31 7.47
CA ASP A 606 -10.63 -23.10 7.82
C ASP A 606 -9.37 -22.55 7.15
N SER A 607 -8.74 -23.33 6.25
CA SER A 607 -7.58 -22.93 5.45
C SER A 607 -7.93 -22.67 3.98
N ARG A 608 -9.18 -22.34 3.68
CA ARG A 608 -9.67 -22.05 2.33
C ARG A 608 -10.25 -20.63 2.28
N ALA A 609 -9.85 -19.85 1.30
CA ALA A 609 -10.33 -18.49 1.08
C ALA A 609 -10.53 -18.24 -0.42
N GLY A 610 -11.45 -17.34 -0.76
CA GLY A 610 -11.71 -16.92 -2.13
C GLY A 610 -13.01 -16.15 -2.26
N THR A 611 -13.36 -15.79 -3.48
CA THR A 611 -14.62 -15.10 -3.82
C THR A 611 -15.77 -16.06 -4.13
N GLU A 612 -15.45 -17.32 -4.40
CA GLU A 612 -16.44 -18.35 -4.74
C GLU A 612 -17.19 -18.85 -3.50
N THR A 613 -18.45 -19.16 -3.67
CA THR A 613 -19.29 -19.75 -2.62
C THR A 613 -18.94 -21.23 -2.43
N MET A 614 -18.49 -21.59 -1.24
CA MET A 614 -18.21 -22.99 -0.86
C MET A 614 -19.49 -23.76 -0.51
N GLU A 615 -20.35 -23.11 0.27
CA GLU A 615 -21.67 -23.61 0.69
C GLU A 615 -22.59 -22.45 1.10
N THR A 616 -23.87 -22.73 1.24
CA THR A 616 -24.85 -21.75 1.76
C THR A 616 -25.42 -22.24 3.07
N VAL A 617 -25.40 -21.40 4.09
CA VAL A 617 -25.83 -21.69 5.47
C VAL A 617 -26.84 -20.68 5.99
N SER A 618 -27.52 -21.00 7.09
CA SER A 618 -28.44 -20.09 7.79
C SER A 618 -28.53 -20.46 9.28
N GLY A 619 -28.99 -19.52 10.08
CA GLY A 619 -29.17 -19.73 11.53
C GLY A 619 -27.83 -19.74 12.27
N THR A 620 -27.53 -20.80 13.03
CA THR A 620 -26.30 -20.91 13.81
C THR A 620 -25.23 -21.70 13.02
N VAL A 621 -24.01 -21.17 12.94
CA VAL A 621 -22.87 -21.80 12.32
C VAL A 621 -21.81 -22.15 13.34
N SER A 622 -21.04 -23.21 13.08
CA SER A 622 -19.88 -23.61 13.89
C SER A 622 -18.61 -23.16 13.17
N VAL A 623 -17.81 -22.32 13.85
CA VAL A 623 -16.50 -21.86 13.39
C VAL A 623 -15.44 -22.75 13.99
N SER A 624 -14.63 -23.37 13.13
CA SER A 624 -13.59 -24.32 13.56
C SER A 624 -12.55 -23.69 14.50
N PRO A 625 -11.83 -24.52 15.28
CA PRO A 625 -10.74 -24.03 16.13
C PRO A 625 -9.66 -23.29 15.34
N ILE A 626 -9.17 -22.18 15.87
CA ILE A 626 -8.05 -21.39 15.31
C ILE A 626 -8.29 -21.14 13.83
N SER A 627 -9.40 -20.47 13.49
CA SER A 627 -9.77 -20.20 12.11
C SER A 627 -10.63 -18.95 11.95
N ALA A 628 -10.67 -18.43 10.73
CA ALA A 628 -11.64 -17.43 10.30
C ALA A 628 -12.78 -18.09 9.50
N MET A 629 -14.00 -17.55 9.65
CA MET A 629 -15.13 -17.83 8.77
C MET A 629 -15.67 -16.49 8.26
N VAL A 630 -15.75 -16.37 6.92
CA VAL A 630 -16.33 -15.15 6.31
C VAL A 630 -17.41 -15.55 5.32
N LEU A 631 -18.54 -14.89 5.48
CA LEU A 631 -19.76 -15.18 4.74
C LEU A 631 -20.23 -13.89 4.06
N THR A 632 -20.86 -14.05 2.90
CA THR A 632 -21.51 -12.96 2.18
C THR A 632 -22.95 -13.25 1.93
N ARG A 633 -23.77 -12.22 1.90
CA ARG A 633 -25.13 -12.31 1.32
C ARG A 633 -25.40 -11.09 0.47
N ARG A 634 -26.14 -11.26 -0.62
CA ARG A 634 -26.63 -10.14 -1.41
C ARG A 634 -27.93 -9.65 -0.79
N LYS A 635 -28.09 -8.36 -0.61
CA LYS A 635 -29.37 -7.72 -0.34
C LYS A 635 -30.14 -7.62 -1.64
N ALA A 636 -31.45 -7.89 -1.58
CA ALA A 636 -32.31 -7.61 -2.71
C ALA A 636 -32.39 -6.08 -2.90
N ILE A 637 -32.08 -5.62 -4.09
CA ILE A 637 -32.31 -4.22 -4.46
C ILE A 637 -33.80 -4.04 -4.62
N GLU A 638 -34.37 -3.10 -3.89
CA GLU A 638 -35.80 -2.77 -4.00
C GLU A 638 -36.05 -2.11 -5.35
N VAL A 639 -36.92 -2.72 -6.11
CA VAL A 639 -37.40 -2.24 -7.44
C VAL A 639 -38.88 -2.13 -7.40
N VAL A 640 -39.40 -1.05 -7.93
CA VAL A 640 -40.84 -0.82 -8.06
C VAL A 640 -41.26 -0.79 -9.52
N ALA A 641 -42.43 -1.30 -9.82
CA ALA A 641 -43.00 -1.20 -11.16
C ALA A 641 -44.51 -0.96 -11.13
N GLY A 642 -45.02 -0.41 -12.20
CA GLY A 642 -46.42 -0.07 -12.33
C GLY A 642 -47.17 -0.97 -13.33
N LEU A 643 -48.23 -1.64 -12.87
CA LEU A 643 -49.30 -2.18 -13.73
C LEU A 643 -50.27 -1.01 -14.03
N ILE A 644 -49.90 -0.21 -15.03
CA ILE A 644 -50.57 1.03 -15.37
C ILE A 644 -51.76 0.73 -16.30
N TRP A 645 -52.97 0.97 -15.84
CA TRP A 645 -54.19 0.63 -16.56
C TRP A 645 -54.77 1.81 -17.34
N ASP A 646 -55.19 1.51 -18.58
CA ASP A 646 -56.18 2.30 -19.34
C ASP A 646 -57.32 1.37 -19.78
N LYS A 647 -58.45 1.44 -19.09
CA LYS A 647 -59.60 0.54 -19.23
C LYS A 647 -59.20 -0.92 -18.99
N ASP A 648 -59.19 -1.75 -20.02
CA ASP A 648 -58.91 -3.17 -20.02
C ASP A 648 -57.49 -3.53 -20.51
N LYS A 649 -56.65 -2.50 -20.73
CA LYS A 649 -55.25 -2.66 -21.16
C LYS A 649 -54.29 -2.10 -20.13
N PHE A 650 -53.10 -2.67 -20.08
CA PHE A 650 -52.02 -2.11 -19.31
C PHE A 650 -50.78 -1.81 -20.17
N LEU A 651 -49.97 -0.87 -19.70
CA LEU A 651 -48.76 -0.41 -20.38
C LEU A 651 -47.58 -1.34 -20.09
N ILE A 652 -46.84 -1.69 -21.17
CA ILE A 652 -45.55 -2.36 -21.08
C ILE A 652 -44.48 -1.57 -21.85
N CYS A 653 -43.23 -1.66 -21.42
CA CYS A 653 -42.10 -0.94 -21.98
C CYS A 653 -41.06 -1.90 -22.51
N GLN A 654 -40.38 -1.56 -23.61
CA GLN A 654 -39.27 -2.35 -24.13
C GLN A 654 -37.96 -1.69 -23.77
N ARG A 655 -37.08 -2.44 -23.16
CA ARG A 655 -35.74 -1.99 -22.74
C ARG A 655 -34.86 -1.59 -23.93
N PRO A 656 -34.05 -0.53 -23.83
CA PRO A 656 -33.07 -0.16 -24.86
C PRO A 656 -32.08 -1.31 -25.14
N GLU A 657 -31.63 -1.41 -26.38
CA GLU A 657 -30.73 -2.48 -26.85
C GLU A 657 -29.39 -2.49 -26.08
N ASN A 658 -28.88 -1.32 -25.71
CA ASN A 658 -27.59 -1.14 -25.02
C ASN A 658 -27.64 -1.32 -23.51
N LYS A 659 -28.82 -1.51 -22.90
CA LYS A 659 -28.96 -1.80 -21.47
C LYS A 659 -28.96 -3.32 -21.22
N ALA A 660 -28.63 -3.71 -19.98
CA ALA A 660 -28.75 -5.10 -19.55
C ALA A 660 -30.17 -5.64 -19.84
N ARG A 661 -30.28 -6.87 -20.36
CA ARG A 661 -31.56 -7.47 -20.80
C ARG A 661 -32.25 -6.66 -21.91
N GLY A 662 -31.46 -6.04 -22.78
CA GLY A 662 -31.95 -5.20 -23.88
C GLY A 662 -32.95 -5.92 -24.76
N LEU A 663 -33.92 -5.14 -25.32
CA LEU A 663 -35.02 -5.58 -26.16
C LEU A 663 -36.06 -6.50 -25.50
N LEU A 664 -35.90 -6.85 -24.22
CA LEU A 664 -36.98 -7.50 -23.45
C LEU A 664 -38.01 -6.50 -23.00
N TRP A 665 -39.26 -6.99 -22.77
CA TRP A 665 -40.33 -6.20 -22.24
C TRP A 665 -40.38 -6.27 -20.73
N GLU A 666 -40.87 -5.20 -20.10
CA GLU A 666 -40.99 -5.07 -18.66
C GLU A 666 -42.14 -4.14 -18.29
N PHE A 667 -42.51 -4.11 -17.01
CA PHE A 667 -43.39 -3.09 -16.48
C PHE A 667 -42.59 -1.80 -16.19
N PRO A 668 -43.14 -0.59 -16.50
CA PRO A 668 -42.44 0.66 -16.24
C PRO A 668 -42.14 0.86 -14.76
N GLY A 669 -40.92 1.33 -14.43
CA GLY A 669 -40.47 1.55 -13.08
C GLY A 669 -38.96 1.35 -12.94
N GLY A 670 -38.44 1.46 -11.71
CA GLY A 670 -37.02 1.41 -11.46
C GLY A 670 -36.63 1.18 -10.02
N LYS A 671 -35.39 1.53 -9.66
CA LYS A 671 -34.85 1.33 -8.33
C LYS A 671 -35.40 2.33 -7.33
N VAL A 672 -35.62 1.91 -6.09
CA VAL A 672 -35.96 2.77 -4.97
C VAL A 672 -34.71 3.46 -4.45
N GLU A 673 -34.73 4.78 -4.36
CA GLU A 673 -33.62 5.56 -3.80
C GLU A 673 -33.71 5.68 -2.27
N ALA A 674 -32.62 6.06 -1.64
CA ALA A 674 -32.55 6.18 -0.19
C ALA A 674 -33.50 7.28 0.32
N GLY A 675 -34.41 6.91 1.24
CA GLY A 675 -35.38 7.82 1.84
C GLY A 675 -36.71 7.91 1.10
N GLU A 676 -36.87 7.23 -0.03
CA GLU A 676 -38.15 7.15 -0.75
C GLU A 676 -39.03 6.01 -0.23
N THR A 677 -40.34 6.24 -0.22
CA THR A 677 -41.31 5.14 -0.14
C THR A 677 -41.48 4.48 -1.52
N LEU A 678 -41.91 3.21 -1.56
CA LEU A 678 -42.11 2.49 -2.82
C LEU A 678 -43.04 3.27 -3.82
N PRO A 679 -44.18 3.85 -3.38
CA PRO A 679 -45.01 4.67 -4.27
C PRO A 679 -44.33 5.95 -4.78
N GLN A 680 -43.52 6.61 -3.95
CA GLN A 680 -42.78 7.82 -4.37
C GLN A 680 -41.71 7.47 -5.44
N ALA A 681 -40.95 6.39 -5.26
CA ALA A 681 -40.01 5.91 -6.25
C ALA A 681 -40.68 5.61 -7.58
N LEU A 682 -41.85 4.92 -7.56
CA LEU A 682 -42.60 4.61 -8.78
C LEU A 682 -43.10 5.88 -9.49
N GLN A 683 -43.56 6.88 -8.74
CA GLN A 683 -43.99 8.17 -9.32
C GLN A 683 -42.82 8.92 -9.97
N ARG A 684 -41.65 8.94 -9.32
CA ARG A 684 -40.43 9.56 -9.86
C ARG A 684 -39.99 8.86 -11.14
N GLU A 685 -39.80 7.54 -11.12
CA GLU A 685 -39.37 6.75 -12.27
C GLU A 685 -40.30 6.92 -13.48
N CYS A 686 -41.61 6.83 -13.27
CA CYS A 686 -42.57 7.01 -14.38
C CYS A 686 -42.64 8.46 -14.90
N MET A 687 -42.30 9.45 -14.08
CA MET A 687 -42.16 10.83 -14.54
C MET A 687 -40.87 10.96 -15.39
N GLU A 688 -39.78 10.37 -15.01
CA GLU A 688 -38.49 10.42 -15.70
C GLU A 688 -38.53 9.62 -17.02
N GLU A 689 -39.08 8.41 -17.00
CA GLU A 689 -39.03 7.48 -18.14
C GLU A 689 -40.19 7.70 -19.14
N LEU A 690 -41.37 8.17 -18.67
CA LEU A 690 -42.60 8.22 -19.46
C LEU A 690 -43.24 9.62 -19.51
N ALA A 691 -42.78 10.61 -18.75
CA ALA A 691 -43.37 11.93 -18.59
C ALA A 691 -44.83 11.86 -18.11
N VAL A 692 -45.19 10.94 -17.23
CA VAL A 692 -46.55 10.79 -16.69
C VAL A 692 -46.54 10.84 -15.16
N LYS A 693 -47.62 11.39 -14.59
CA LYS A 693 -47.88 11.31 -13.16
C LYS A 693 -48.91 10.22 -12.88
N LEU A 694 -48.58 9.38 -11.91
CA LEU A 694 -49.38 8.22 -11.55
C LEU A 694 -50.21 8.45 -10.28
N ASP A 695 -51.44 7.94 -10.28
CA ASP A 695 -52.17 7.57 -9.08
C ASP A 695 -51.80 6.12 -8.76
N VAL A 696 -50.89 5.94 -7.75
CA VAL A 696 -50.42 4.62 -7.31
C VAL A 696 -51.39 4.07 -6.29
N ARG A 697 -51.94 2.88 -6.57
CA ARG A 697 -52.97 2.22 -5.76
C ARG A 697 -52.38 1.02 -4.99
N ASP A 698 -53.18 -0.03 -4.77
CA ASP A 698 -52.82 -1.19 -4.01
C ASP A 698 -51.67 -1.96 -4.66
N ARG A 699 -50.87 -2.59 -3.80
CA ARG A 699 -49.84 -3.50 -4.24
C ARG A 699 -50.47 -4.74 -4.90
N PHE A 700 -50.09 -5.01 -6.14
CA PHE A 700 -50.53 -6.21 -6.86
C PHE A 700 -49.72 -7.44 -6.41
N MET A 701 -48.41 -7.40 -6.47
CA MET A 701 -47.57 -8.52 -6.17
C MET A 701 -46.15 -8.06 -5.79
N GLN A 702 -45.40 -8.91 -5.08
CA GLN A 702 -43.98 -8.74 -4.82
C GLN A 702 -43.28 -10.06 -5.13
N VAL A 703 -42.19 -9.99 -5.86
CA VAL A 703 -41.37 -11.16 -6.24
C VAL A 703 -39.90 -10.86 -5.96
N GLU A 704 -39.16 -11.90 -5.59
CA GLU A 704 -37.69 -11.85 -5.51
C GLU A 704 -37.12 -12.64 -6.68
N HIS A 705 -36.15 -12.03 -7.37
CA HIS A 705 -35.50 -12.69 -8.51
C HIS A 705 -33.99 -12.48 -8.48
N LYS A 706 -33.23 -13.57 -8.63
CA LYS A 706 -31.76 -13.57 -8.70
C LYS A 706 -31.33 -13.67 -10.16
N TYR A 707 -30.78 -12.60 -10.68
CA TYR A 707 -30.01 -12.60 -11.93
C TYR A 707 -28.54 -12.97 -11.64
N PRO A 708 -27.75 -13.34 -12.63
CA PRO A 708 -26.30 -13.56 -12.41
C PRO A 708 -25.58 -12.35 -11.84
N ASP A 709 -25.99 -11.14 -12.24
CA ASP A 709 -25.39 -9.85 -11.92
C ASP A 709 -26.07 -9.11 -10.76
N ILE A 710 -27.35 -9.34 -10.48
CA ILE A 710 -28.12 -8.57 -9.51
C ILE A 710 -29.19 -9.42 -8.82
N PHE A 711 -29.47 -9.16 -7.54
CA PHE A 711 -30.61 -9.70 -6.81
C PHE A 711 -31.63 -8.57 -6.57
N ILE A 712 -32.87 -8.72 -7.05
CA ILE A 712 -33.93 -7.73 -6.93
C ILE A 712 -35.12 -8.24 -6.15
N ARG A 713 -35.76 -7.32 -5.43
CA ARG A 713 -37.15 -7.47 -4.91
C ARG A 713 -38.02 -6.51 -5.66
N LEU A 714 -38.80 -7.04 -6.60
CA LEU A 714 -39.69 -6.28 -7.46
C LEU A 714 -41.08 -6.21 -6.85
N THR A 715 -41.56 -4.98 -6.54
CA THR A 715 -42.91 -4.73 -6.05
C THR A 715 -43.73 -4.04 -7.14
N LEU A 716 -44.78 -4.71 -7.58
CA LEU A 716 -45.71 -4.21 -8.60
C LEU A 716 -46.95 -3.60 -7.96
N PHE A 717 -47.34 -2.41 -8.40
CA PHE A 717 -48.52 -1.69 -7.95
C PHE A 717 -49.56 -1.51 -9.07
N HIS A 718 -50.83 -1.54 -8.74
CA HIS A 718 -51.86 -1.04 -9.64
C HIS A 718 -51.74 0.48 -9.75
N CYS A 719 -51.78 1.00 -10.98
CA CYS A 719 -51.64 2.42 -11.25
C CYS A 719 -52.58 2.86 -12.35
N VAL A 720 -52.94 4.15 -12.32
CA VAL A 720 -53.59 4.86 -13.43
C VAL A 720 -52.86 6.18 -13.66
N ILE A 721 -52.85 6.66 -14.91
CA ILE A 721 -52.25 7.95 -15.23
C ILE A 721 -53.21 9.04 -14.76
N SER A 722 -52.72 9.94 -13.89
CA SER A 722 -53.45 11.11 -13.43
C SER A 722 -53.22 12.35 -14.29
N GLU A 723 -52.00 12.49 -14.83
CA GLU A 723 -51.61 13.60 -15.71
C GLU A 723 -50.56 13.09 -16.74
N GLY A 724 -50.59 13.66 -17.97
CA GLY A 724 -49.63 13.38 -19.03
C GLY A 724 -50.10 12.31 -20.02
N VAL A 725 -49.32 12.12 -21.08
CA VAL A 725 -49.45 11.05 -22.08
C VAL A 725 -48.13 10.33 -22.15
N PRO A 726 -48.10 8.99 -22.02
CA PRO A 726 -46.84 8.25 -21.99
C PRO A 726 -45.98 8.47 -23.23
N GLN A 727 -44.70 8.80 -23.00
CA GLN A 727 -43.68 8.99 -24.01
C GLN A 727 -42.50 8.07 -23.70
N ALA A 728 -41.95 7.47 -24.73
CA ALA A 728 -40.76 6.63 -24.57
C ALA A 728 -39.51 7.52 -24.45
N LEU A 729 -39.18 8.01 -23.26
CA LEU A 729 -38.02 8.87 -23.03
C LEU A 729 -36.76 8.04 -22.87
N GLU A 730 -36.83 6.93 -22.14
CA GLU A 730 -35.72 6.00 -21.90
C GLU A 730 -35.94 4.61 -22.48
N HIS A 731 -37.11 4.31 -23.03
CA HIS A 731 -37.47 3.00 -23.57
C HIS A 731 -37.41 2.97 -25.11
N ASN A 732 -37.16 1.80 -25.68
CA ASN A 732 -37.15 1.56 -27.12
C ASN A 732 -38.57 1.61 -27.71
N ALA A 733 -39.56 1.13 -26.97
CA ALA A 733 -40.97 1.15 -27.38
C ALA A 733 -41.94 1.05 -26.19
N LEU A 734 -43.15 1.56 -26.39
CA LEU A 734 -44.29 1.43 -25.45
C LEU A 734 -45.45 0.68 -26.13
N ARG A 735 -46.17 -0.16 -25.40
CA ARG A 735 -47.35 -0.86 -25.89
C ARG A 735 -48.45 -0.95 -24.81
N TRP A 736 -49.68 -0.68 -25.21
CA TRP A 736 -50.85 -0.99 -24.42
C TRP A 736 -51.37 -2.36 -24.85
N ILE A 737 -51.42 -3.31 -23.94
CA ILE A 737 -51.79 -4.71 -24.21
C ILE A 737 -52.90 -5.18 -23.28
N HIS A 738 -53.71 -6.13 -23.76
CA HIS A 738 -54.66 -6.85 -22.91
C HIS A 738 -53.92 -7.95 -22.12
N PRO A 739 -54.38 -8.34 -20.95
CA PRO A 739 -53.76 -9.44 -20.16
C PRO A 739 -53.57 -10.73 -20.96
N CYS A 740 -54.45 -11.09 -21.84
CA CYS A 740 -54.35 -12.30 -22.68
C CYS A 740 -53.25 -12.20 -23.78
N GLU A 741 -52.69 -11.01 -24.04
CA GLU A 741 -51.69 -10.76 -25.06
C GLU A 741 -50.26 -10.89 -24.52
N THR A 742 -50.06 -11.03 -23.21
CA THR A 742 -48.72 -11.11 -22.56
C THR A 742 -47.80 -12.16 -23.20
N LYS A 743 -48.37 -13.29 -23.63
CA LYS A 743 -47.65 -14.39 -24.30
C LYS A 743 -47.05 -14.04 -25.66
N ASN A 744 -47.43 -12.89 -26.25
CA ASN A 744 -46.92 -12.41 -27.53
C ASN A 744 -45.64 -11.59 -27.37
N PHE A 745 -45.18 -11.38 -26.14
CA PHE A 745 -44.00 -10.57 -25.81
C PHE A 745 -43.02 -11.35 -24.94
N THR A 746 -41.74 -11.12 -25.14
CA THR A 746 -40.67 -11.75 -24.32
C THR A 746 -40.30 -10.78 -23.20
N PHE A 747 -40.77 -11.06 -21.98
CA PHE A 747 -40.55 -10.26 -20.79
C PHE A 747 -39.21 -10.56 -20.11
N CYS A 748 -38.78 -9.65 -19.23
CA CYS A 748 -37.70 -9.90 -18.31
C CYS A 748 -37.96 -11.12 -17.43
N PRO A 749 -36.94 -11.94 -17.09
CA PRO A 749 -37.13 -13.14 -16.27
C PRO A 749 -37.76 -12.89 -14.91
N ALA A 750 -37.55 -11.74 -14.28
CA ALA A 750 -38.18 -11.37 -13.01
C ALA A 750 -39.69 -11.25 -13.08
N ASP A 751 -40.25 -10.96 -14.26
CA ASP A 751 -41.68 -10.77 -14.47
C ASP A 751 -42.44 -12.10 -14.62
N ALA A 752 -41.73 -13.24 -14.71
CA ALA A 752 -42.34 -14.53 -15.03
C ALA A 752 -43.50 -14.93 -14.09
N ASP A 753 -43.32 -14.75 -12.77
CA ASP A 753 -44.38 -15.09 -11.80
C ASP A 753 -45.45 -14.04 -11.75
N ILE A 754 -45.10 -12.76 -12.03
CA ILE A 754 -46.07 -11.66 -12.18
C ILE A 754 -47.02 -11.93 -13.37
N LEU A 755 -46.49 -12.37 -14.49
CA LEU A 755 -47.27 -12.72 -15.68
C LEU A 755 -48.25 -13.89 -15.45
N LYS A 756 -47.80 -14.91 -14.69
CA LYS A 756 -48.69 -16.02 -14.26
C LYS A 756 -49.88 -15.50 -13.41
N GLU A 757 -49.59 -14.59 -12.50
CA GLU A 757 -50.60 -14.04 -11.62
C GLU A 757 -51.57 -13.09 -12.41
N ILE A 758 -51.05 -12.31 -13.36
CA ILE A 758 -51.89 -11.52 -14.28
C ILE A 758 -52.82 -12.44 -15.08
N ASP A 759 -52.32 -13.55 -15.63
CA ASP A 759 -53.11 -14.52 -16.37
C ASP A 759 -54.21 -15.17 -15.47
N ARG A 760 -53.85 -15.51 -14.24
CA ARG A 760 -54.79 -16.06 -13.25
C ARG A 760 -55.92 -15.10 -12.89
N VAL A 761 -55.57 -13.83 -12.67
CA VAL A 761 -56.56 -12.82 -12.19
C VAL A 761 -57.39 -12.24 -13.34
N TYR A 762 -56.78 -12.03 -14.51
CA TYR A 762 -57.39 -11.29 -15.62
C TYR A 762 -57.51 -12.08 -16.93
N GLY A 763 -56.84 -13.27 -17.05
CA GLY A 763 -56.79 -14.04 -18.30
C GLY A 763 -58.13 -14.67 -18.75
N GLY A 764 -59.12 -14.75 -17.85
CA GLY A 764 -60.48 -15.22 -18.18
C GLY A 764 -61.44 -14.19 -18.75
N SER A 765 -61.04 -12.93 -18.80
CA SER A 765 -61.88 -11.83 -19.37
C SER A 765 -61.69 -11.77 -20.87
N LYS A 766 -62.65 -12.28 -21.66
CA LYS A 766 -62.68 -11.98 -23.10
C LYS A 766 -62.84 -10.48 -23.27
N PRO A 767 -62.12 -9.84 -24.23
CA PRO A 767 -62.41 -8.47 -24.60
C PRO A 767 -63.87 -8.36 -25.00
N LEU A 768 -64.59 -7.42 -24.38
CA LEU A 768 -65.92 -7.06 -24.80
C LEU A 768 -65.88 -6.33 -26.14
#